data_58531a32dfa11e1645159605758f12c6
#
_entry.id   58531a32dfa11e1645159605758f12c6
#
_cell.length_a   1.000
_cell.length_b   1.000
_cell.length_c   1.000
_cell.angle_alpha   90.00
_cell.angle_beta   90.00
_cell.angle_gamma   90.00
#
_symmetry.space_group_name_H-M   'P 1'
#
loop_
_entity.id
_entity.type
_entity.pdbx_description
1 polymer ?
#
loop_
_entity_poly.entity_id
_entity_poly.type
_entity_poly.pdbx_seq_one_letter_code
_entity_poly.pdbx_strand_id
1 'polypeptide(L)'
;MFTTFCLSNFLLPLTSLPLAAAELAENVVTFTESQASRGKTNYDENCASCHGFGLEGFGLIPSLDGSYFSGRWGDTPADELALNVRRMPPGEENSLGENSYTDILAYLLRSNGIAASDTTLPADIVSLGNLFISEEALGNSTATASTPLIYNTNGPLFESELLTNLSPVTDAMLLNPPAKDWLIWRRTSNNLGHSPLEQITKNNVDDLQMAWSWALPVGANMMTPIVHDGVLFAYSFGDVLQAIDAATGDLLWSFQRELDGDVVPDSKKGVAIYADKIIIPTSDMHLIALEMKTGQVAWDHKVDVGDEDGHWFKSAPLIAKGKAIIGLTGRQEVEGGDFIVAVDMDSGEESWRFYTIARPGEPGGNSWNGLSLEERTGGSVWIPGSFDPELNLVYFGPAPTYDTHPLRQPSTDPNVTRDALYTNSTIALDVDTGELVWHYQHARNDQLDHDWAYERQILNLNIEGVMRKVVVTGGKLAIFEAMDAATGEYLFSIDLDMQNVVAEIDPSNGEKSINPIAIPELDQVISQYSMPGICPDWLGARNMQATSYNPKTKILYIPISDTCLDDDTGERWQKYPDRSTDRSYGIIKAVNLETREVVWTARRTGPQAAANLSTSSGLLFIGSVDRWFSALNQDNGEVLWERKLDNALNSYPITYQVDGKQYVAVATNSGGIHTRTMRTAANINLPQEGATLWVFALPD
;
A
#
# COMPACT_ATOMS: atom_id res chain seq x y z
N MET A 1 -49.77 -69.15 -17.93
CA MET A 1 -48.97 -69.78 -18.99
C MET A 1 -47.67 -69.08 -18.92
N PHE A 2 -46.73 -69.70 -18.28
CA PHE A 2 -45.46 -70.25 -18.81
C PHE A 2 -44.49 -69.17 -19.22
N THR A 3 -43.20 -69.05 -18.88
CA THR A 3 -42.27 -70.06 -18.30
C THR A 3 -41.08 -69.35 -17.72
N THR A 4 -40.61 -69.87 -16.65
CA THR A 4 -39.34 -69.62 -15.93
C THR A 4 -38.12 -69.93 -16.83
N PHE A 5 -37.09 -69.09 -16.82
CA PHE A 5 -35.72 -69.52 -17.12
C PHE A 5 -34.73 -68.87 -16.17
N CYS A 6 -34.12 -69.69 -15.32
CA CYS A 6 -32.94 -69.43 -14.57
C CYS A 6 -31.72 -69.28 -15.50
N LEU A 7 -30.84 -68.35 -15.27
CA LEU A 7 -29.43 -68.43 -15.65
C LEU A 7 -28.56 -67.86 -14.57
N SER A 8 -27.67 -68.68 -14.20
CA SER A 8 -26.71 -68.72 -13.11
C SER A 8 -25.70 -67.58 -13.15
N ASN A 9 -25.30 -67.17 -11.92
CA ASN A 9 -24.17 -66.38 -11.54
C ASN A 9 -22.84 -66.81 -12.24
N PHE A 10 -22.12 -65.79 -12.78
CA PHE A 10 -20.67 -65.77 -12.84
C PHE A 10 -20.18 -64.50 -12.14
N LEU A 11 -19.70 -64.67 -10.92
CA LEU A 11 -18.85 -63.72 -10.18
C LEU A 11 -17.46 -63.81 -10.83
N LEU A 12 -16.99 -62.72 -11.46
CA LEU A 12 -15.57 -62.47 -11.67
C LEU A 12 -15.09 -61.45 -10.67
N PRO A 13 -13.95 -61.67 -10.00
CA PRO A 13 -13.41 -60.72 -9.05
C PRO A 13 -12.80 -59.52 -9.77
N LEU A 14 -13.27 -58.33 -9.44
CA LEU A 14 -12.59 -57.06 -9.74
C LEU A 14 -11.39 -56.96 -8.78
N THR A 15 -10.23 -57.43 -9.20
CA THR A 15 -8.95 -57.03 -8.66
C THR A 15 -8.21 -56.26 -9.71
N SER A 16 -8.19 -54.98 -9.62
CA SER A 16 -7.13 -54.12 -10.13
C SER A 16 -7.44 -52.66 -9.77
N LEU A 17 -6.78 -52.17 -8.77
CA LEU A 17 -6.21 -50.81 -8.72
C LEU A 17 -5.59 -50.65 -7.34
N PRO A 18 -4.33 -50.98 -7.19
CA PRO A 18 -3.40 -50.14 -6.44
C PRO A 18 -2.01 -50.08 -7.10
N LEU A 19 -1.90 -49.90 -8.43
CA LEU A 19 -0.57 -49.71 -9.03
C LEU A 19 -0.20 -48.23 -9.13
N ALA A 20 -1.13 -47.35 -9.39
CA ALA A 20 -0.83 -45.92 -9.53
C ALA A 20 -0.48 -45.22 -8.22
N ALA A 21 -1.11 -45.64 -7.10
CA ALA A 21 -0.79 -45.08 -5.79
C ALA A 21 0.53 -45.61 -5.19
N ALA A 22 0.99 -46.77 -5.62
CA ALA A 22 2.27 -47.33 -5.18
C ALA A 22 3.47 -46.77 -5.94
N GLU A 23 3.29 -46.33 -7.20
CA GLU A 23 4.35 -45.68 -8.01
C GLU A 23 4.59 -44.24 -7.56
N LEU A 24 3.58 -43.53 -7.02
CA LEU A 24 3.72 -42.19 -6.46
C LEU A 24 4.51 -42.16 -5.14
N ALA A 25 4.49 -43.23 -4.37
CA ALA A 25 5.19 -43.34 -3.11
C ALA A 25 6.71 -43.53 -3.21
N GLU A 26 7.21 -43.93 -4.37
CA GLU A 26 8.66 -44.18 -4.58
C GLU A 26 9.43 -42.95 -5.10
N ASN A 27 8.75 -41.88 -5.54
CA ASN A 27 9.37 -40.71 -6.22
C ASN A 27 9.10 -39.38 -5.53
N VAL A 28 8.93 -39.37 -4.23
CA VAL A 28 8.76 -38.12 -3.47
C VAL A 28 10.08 -37.36 -3.36
N VAL A 29 10.03 -36.03 -3.53
CA VAL A 29 11.21 -35.17 -3.41
C VAL A 29 11.88 -35.32 -2.04
N THR A 30 13.21 -35.49 -2.05
CA THR A 30 14.03 -35.61 -0.82
C THR A 30 15.25 -34.72 -0.93
N PHE A 31 15.76 -34.25 0.20
CA PHE A 31 16.94 -33.39 0.32
C PHE A 31 17.63 -33.60 1.66
N THR A 32 18.88 -33.13 1.76
CA THR A 32 19.63 -33.21 3.02
C THR A 32 19.48 -31.91 3.82
N GLU A 33 19.56 -31.99 5.17
CA GLU A 33 19.56 -30.83 6.06
C GLU A 33 20.70 -29.85 5.73
N SER A 34 21.82 -30.36 5.25
CA SER A 34 22.93 -29.53 4.80
C SER A 34 22.59 -28.69 3.57
N GLN A 35 21.82 -29.24 2.61
CA GLN A 35 21.34 -28.49 1.45
C GLN A 35 20.36 -27.38 1.90
N ALA A 36 19.38 -27.72 2.71
CA ALA A 36 18.41 -26.75 3.20
C ALA A 36 19.06 -25.62 4.03
N SER A 37 20.10 -25.93 4.81
CA SER A 37 20.83 -24.92 5.60
C SER A 37 21.65 -23.98 4.72
N ARG A 38 22.32 -24.46 3.67
CA ARG A 38 22.99 -23.61 2.67
C ARG A 38 21.95 -22.82 1.86
N GLY A 39 20.82 -23.47 1.55
CA GLY A 39 19.69 -22.86 0.86
C GLY A 39 19.13 -21.66 1.60
N LYS A 40 19.03 -21.73 2.93
CA LYS A 40 18.63 -20.58 3.73
C LYS A 40 19.58 -19.40 3.57
N THR A 41 20.88 -19.65 3.62
CA THR A 41 21.89 -18.59 3.43
C THR A 41 21.77 -17.96 2.02
N ASN A 42 21.70 -18.81 0.97
CA ASN A 42 21.52 -18.32 -0.40
C ASN A 42 20.18 -17.57 -0.59
N TYR A 43 19.11 -18.03 0.05
CA TYR A 43 17.81 -17.38 0.04
C TYR A 43 17.86 -16.00 0.73
N ASP A 44 18.45 -15.93 1.91
CA ASP A 44 18.58 -14.68 2.68
C ASP A 44 19.35 -13.62 1.91
N GLU A 45 20.36 -14.02 1.14
CA GLU A 45 21.21 -13.11 0.36
C GLU A 45 20.55 -12.66 -0.95
N ASN A 46 19.75 -13.50 -1.62
CA ASN A 46 19.29 -13.27 -3.00
C ASN A 46 17.77 -13.18 -3.17
N CYS A 47 16.97 -13.71 -2.25
CA CYS A 47 15.52 -13.86 -2.41
C CYS A 47 14.73 -13.12 -1.33
N ALA A 48 15.24 -13.10 -0.08
CA ALA A 48 14.52 -12.58 1.07
C ALA A 48 14.23 -11.07 0.97
N SER A 49 14.99 -10.34 0.18
CA SER A 49 14.73 -8.91 -0.07
C SER A 49 13.36 -8.66 -0.71
N CYS A 50 12.86 -9.63 -1.48
CA CYS A 50 11.55 -9.60 -2.12
C CYS A 50 10.54 -10.50 -1.41
N HIS A 51 10.87 -11.78 -1.20
CA HIS A 51 9.93 -12.78 -0.67
C HIS A 51 9.81 -12.81 0.87
N GLY A 52 10.55 -11.95 1.59
CA GLY A 52 10.57 -11.94 3.04
C GLY A 52 11.54 -12.97 3.64
N PHE A 53 12.07 -12.70 4.84
CA PHE A 53 12.96 -13.64 5.55
C PHE A 53 12.22 -14.85 6.13
N GLY A 54 10.92 -14.73 6.37
CA GLY A 54 10.00 -15.78 6.78
C GLY A 54 9.26 -16.44 5.63
N LEU A 55 9.61 -16.15 4.38
CA LEU A 55 8.93 -16.64 3.17
C LEU A 55 7.52 -16.05 2.94
N GLU A 56 7.14 -15.07 3.73
CA GLU A 56 5.79 -14.49 3.83
C GLU A 56 5.32 -13.80 2.54
N GLY A 57 6.21 -13.57 1.58
CA GLY A 57 5.89 -12.77 0.39
C GLY A 57 5.55 -11.33 0.72
N PHE A 58 5.18 -10.53 -0.27
CA PHE A 58 4.71 -9.17 0.00
C PHE A 58 4.03 -8.53 -1.23
N GLY A 59 2.79 -8.12 -1.10
CA GLY A 59 2.05 -7.47 -2.17
C GLY A 59 1.91 -8.38 -3.41
N LEU A 60 2.50 -7.99 -4.53
CA LEU A 60 2.53 -8.81 -5.77
C LEU A 60 3.55 -9.95 -5.73
N ILE A 61 4.41 -9.99 -4.71
CA ILE A 61 5.42 -11.04 -4.57
C ILE A 61 4.82 -12.17 -3.74
N PRO A 62 4.63 -13.35 -4.32
CA PRO A 62 3.93 -14.43 -3.65
C PRO A 62 4.66 -14.89 -2.40
N SER A 63 3.90 -15.33 -1.40
CA SER A 63 4.41 -16.14 -0.30
C SER A 63 5.05 -17.40 -0.85
N LEU A 64 6.16 -17.81 -0.24
CA LEU A 64 6.84 -19.06 -0.55
C LEU A 64 6.67 -20.10 0.58
N ASP A 65 5.63 -19.91 1.41
CA ASP A 65 5.23 -20.83 2.49
C ASP A 65 3.70 -20.97 2.59
N GLY A 66 3.27 -21.87 3.46
CA GLY A 66 1.87 -22.07 3.82
C GLY A 66 0.99 -22.60 2.69
N SER A 67 -0.32 -22.31 2.78
CA SER A 67 -1.33 -22.82 1.85
C SER A 67 -1.14 -22.33 0.42
N TYR A 68 -0.66 -21.11 0.22
CA TYR A 68 -0.33 -20.63 -1.12
C TYR A 68 0.74 -21.48 -1.79
N PHE A 69 1.80 -21.82 -1.06
CA PHE A 69 2.87 -22.69 -1.57
C PHE A 69 2.37 -24.10 -1.80
N SER A 70 1.64 -24.70 -0.85
CA SER A 70 1.13 -26.07 -0.97
C SER A 70 0.07 -26.19 -2.07
N GLY A 71 -0.86 -25.24 -2.18
CA GLY A 71 -1.86 -25.24 -3.24
C GLY A 71 -1.27 -25.02 -4.64
N ARG A 72 -0.13 -24.32 -4.74
CA ARG A 72 0.53 -24.06 -6.03
C ARG A 72 1.47 -25.17 -6.46
N TRP A 73 2.13 -25.84 -5.52
CA TRP A 73 3.22 -26.77 -5.76
C TRP A 73 2.98 -28.19 -5.25
N GLY A 74 1.90 -28.42 -4.48
CA GLY A 74 1.49 -29.76 -4.04
C GLY A 74 1.17 -30.65 -5.23
N ASP A 75 1.59 -31.91 -5.15
CA ASP A 75 1.45 -32.94 -6.17
C ASP A 75 1.95 -32.57 -7.58
N THR A 76 2.89 -31.58 -7.66
CA THR A 76 3.55 -31.20 -8.90
C THR A 76 4.96 -31.81 -9.01
N PRO A 77 5.52 -32.00 -10.24
CA PRO A 77 6.92 -32.34 -10.42
C PRO A 77 7.85 -31.24 -9.87
N ALA A 78 8.94 -31.65 -9.21
CA ALA A 78 9.85 -30.72 -8.53
C ALA A 78 10.62 -29.80 -9.50
N ASP A 79 10.75 -30.18 -10.78
CA ASP A 79 11.36 -29.33 -11.80
C ASP A 79 10.52 -28.09 -12.12
N GLU A 80 9.21 -28.14 -11.98
CA GLU A 80 8.35 -26.96 -12.20
C GLU A 80 8.68 -25.86 -11.18
N LEU A 81 8.79 -26.20 -9.91
CA LEU A 81 9.23 -25.26 -8.88
C LEU A 81 10.69 -24.82 -9.12
N ALA A 82 11.58 -25.76 -9.44
CA ALA A 82 12.99 -25.47 -9.72
C ALA A 82 13.17 -24.50 -10.88
N LEU A 83 12.39 -24.64 -11.96
CA LEU A 83 12.40 -23.72 -13.10
C LEU A 83 11.93 -22.33 -12.72
N ASN A 84 10.93 -22.21 -11.82
CA ASN A 84 10.48 -20.91 -11.33
C ASN A 84 11.52 -20.27 -10.40
N VAL A 85 12.15 -21.04 -9.51
CA VAL A 85 13.25 -20.54 -8.65
C VAL A 85 14.44 -20.04 -9.49
N ARG A 86 14.76 -20.72 -10.61
CA ARG A 86 15.85 -20.30 -11.52
C ARG A 86 15.56 -19.04 -12.33
N ARG A 87 14.30 -18.63 -12.44
CA ARG A 87 13.91 -17.33 -13.05
C ARG A 87 14.16 -16.14 -12.10
N MET A 88 14.59 -16.41 -10.88
CA MET A 88 14.87 -15.40 -9.84
C MET A 88 16.39 -15.29 -9.61
N PRO A 89 16.91 -14.08 -9.24
CA PRO A 89 16.18 -12.81 -9.21
C PRO A 89 15.80 -12.32 -10.63
N PRO A 90 14.70 -11.55 -10.77
CA PRO A 90 14.31 -10.99 -12.07
C PRO A 90 15.43 -10.13 -12.68
N GLY A 91 15.71 -10.35 -13.98
CA GLY A 91 16.83 -9.69 -14.67
C GLY A 91 18.20 -10.32 -14.44
N GLU A 92 18.29 -11.32 -13.57
CA GLU A 92 19.50 -12.10 -13.29
C GLU A 92 19.20 -13.61 -13.27
N GLU A 93 18.36 -14.08 -14.19
CA GLU A 93 17.95 -15.48 -14.26
C GLU A 93 19.16 -16.41 -14.41
N ASN A 94 19.16 -17.50 -13.65
CA ASN A 94 20.25 -18.48 -13.58
C ASN A 94 21.61 -17.93 -13.09
N SER A 95 21.67 -16.76 -12.46
CA SER A 95 22.93 -16.13 -12.01
C SER A 95 23.62 -16.86 -10.84
N LEU A 96 22.87 -17.55 -9.98
CA LEU A 96 23.39 -18.13 -8.73
C LEU A 96 24.07 -19.50 -8.93
N GLY A 97 23.94 -20.12 -10.10
CA GLY A 97 24.43 -21.45 -10.39
C GLY A 97 23.55 -22.59 -9.84
N GLU A 98 23.61 -23.75 -10.51
CA GLU A 98 22.69 -24.88 -10.29
C GLU A 98 22.63 -25.36 -8.83
N ASN A 99 23.75 -25.46 -8.14
CA ASN A 99 23.79 -25.93 -6.77
C ASN A 99 23.13 -24.96 -5.79
N SER A 100 23.33 -23.64 -5.98
CA SER A 100 22.68 -22.63 -5.12
C SER A 100 21.17 -22.63 -5.28
N TYR A 101 20.67 -22.75 -6.50
CA TYR A 101 19.23 -22.89 -6.76
C TYR A 101 18.65 -24.17 -6.17
N THR A 102 19.37 -25.28 -6.26
CA THR A 102 18.96 -26.56 -5.65
C THR A 102 18.95 -26.48 -4.13
N ASP A 103 19.94 -25.84 -3.53
CA ASP A 103 19.98 -25.59 -2.08
C ASP A 103 18.81 -24.68 -1.64
N ILE A 104 18.48 -23.63 -2.41
CA ILE A 104 17.28 -22.77 -2.16
C ILE A 104 16.01 -23.62 -2.26
N LEU A 105 15.88 -24.46 -3.28
CA LEU A 105 14.74 -25.37 -3.41
C LEU A 105 14.60 -26.27 -2.17
N ALA A 106 15.69 -26.87 -1.69
CA ALA A 106 15.68 -27.67 -0.48
C ALA A 106 15.25 -26.86 0.77
N TYR A 107 15.64 -25.59 0.84
CA TYR A 107 15.21 -24.71 1.92
C TYR A 107 13.72 -24.42 1.85
N LEU A 108 13.16 -24.12 0.68
CA LEU A 108 11.72 -23.88 0.50
C LEU A 108 10.91 -25.14 0.87
N LEU A 109 11.30 -26.30 0.39
CA LEU A 109 10.64 -27.57 0.70
C LEU A 109 10.66 -27.87 2.22
N ARG A 110 11.80 -27.67 2.88
CA ARG A 110 11.92 -27.82 4.34
C ARG A 110 11.01 -26.87 5.10
N SER A 111 10.99 -25.61 4.69
CA SER A 111 10.18 -24.57 5.36
C SER A 111 8.68 -24.84 5.21
N ASN A 112 8.29 -25.57 4.17
CA ASN A 112 6.91 -26.00 3.92
C ASN A 112 6.60 -27.41 4.43
N GLY A 113 7.39 -27.96 5.33
CA GLY A 113 7.06 -29.17 6.09
C GLY A 113 7.68 -30.47 5.57
N ILE A 114 8.33 -30.49 4.42
CA ILE A 114 9.00 -31.71 3.94
C ILE A 114 10.25 -31.97 4.78
N ALA A 115 10.31 -33.14 5.40
CA ALA A 115 11.42 -33.53 6.25
C ALA A 115 12.69 -33.82 5.43
N ALA A 116 13.84 -33.37 5.94
CA ALA A 116 15.13 -33.73 5.37
C ALA A 116 15.42 -35.21 5.52
N SER A 117 16.21 -35.76 4.60
CA SER A 117 16.63 -37.17 4.59
C SER A 117 18.16 -37.26 4.40
N ASP A 118 18.67 -38.47 4.27
CA ASP A 118 20.07 -38.71 3.92
C ASP A 118 20.33 -38.63 2.39
N THR A 119 19.26 -38.40 1.58
CA THR A 119 19.35 -38.38 0.12
C THR A 119 19.49 -36.94 -0.38
N THR A 120 20.46 -36.69 -1.21
CA THR A 120 20.74 -35.38 -1.79
C THR A 120 19.75 -35.08 -2.92
N LEU A 121 19.14 -33.88 -2.89
CA LEU A 121 18.35 -33.36 -3.99
C LEU A 121 19.23 -33.14 -5.23
N PRO A 122 18.88 -33.72 -6.41
CA PRO A 122 19.65 -33.54 -7.62
C PRO A 122 19.59 -32.11 -8.15
N ALA A 123 20.69 -31.64 -8.76
CA ALA A 123 20.75 -30.29 -9.31
C ALA A 123 20.23 -30.19 -10.75
N ASP A 124 20.15 -31.28 -11.47
CA ASP A 124 19.71 -31.30 -12.85
C ASP A 124 18.18 -31.39 -12.98
N ILE A 125 17.62 -30.58 -13.88
CA ILE A 125 16.16 -30.46 -14.10
C ILE A 125 15.51 -31.79 -14.50
N VAL A 126 16.21 -32.62 -15.28
CA VAL A 126 15.63 -33.89 -15.76
C VAL A 126 15.41 -34.87 -14.61
N SER A 127 16.36 -34.94 -13.68
CA SER A 127 16.19 -35.73 -12.44
C SER A 127 15.10 -35.17 -11.52
N LEU A 128 14.98 -33.85 -11.42
CA LEU A 128 13.91 -33.19 -10.63
C LEU A 128 12.53 -33.47 -11.23
N GLY A 129 12.38 -33.55 -12.54
CA GLY A 129 11.11 -33.87 -13.20
C GLY A 129 10.57 -35.27 -12.93
N ASN A 130 11.40 -36.16 -12.36
CA ASN A 130 10.99 -37.50 -11.92
C ASN A 130 10.61 -37.54 -10.42
N LEU A 131 10.73 -36.43 -9.69
CA LEU A 131 10.42 -36.32 -8.28
C LEU A 131 9.16 -35.43 -8.09
N PHE A 132 8.29 -35.83 -7.19
CA PHE A 132 7.03 -35.10 -6.88
C PHE A 132 7.07 -34.44 -5.52
N ILE A 133 6.52 -33.24 -5.42
CA ILE A 133 6.31 -32.52 -4.17
C ILE A 133 4.99 -33.03 -3.58
N SER A 134 5.03 -33.81 -2.52
CA SER A 134 3.82 -34.39 -1.91
C SER A 134 3.01 -33.30 -1.16
N GLU A 135 1.76 -33.10 -1.55
CA GLU A 135 0.85 -32.18 -0.85
C GLU A 135 0.64 -32.60 0.62
N GLU A 136 0.49 -33.91 0.89
CA GLU A 136 0.36 -34.44 2.26
C GLU A 136 1.61 -34.15 3.11
N ALA A 137 2.81 -34.15 2.51
CA ALA A 137 4.05 -33.83 3.20
C ALA A 137 4.21 -32.32 3.48
N LEU A 138 3.70 -31.46 2.60
CA LEU A 138 3.71 -30.01 2.78
C LEU A 138 2.82 -29.57 3.97
N GLY A 139 1.76 -30.28 4.25
CA GLY A 139 0.86 -29.98 5.38
C GLY A 139 1.40 -30.34 6.78
N ASN A 140 2.52 -31.06 6.87
CA ASN A 140 3.13 -31.53 8.14
C ASN A 140 4.18 -30.55 8.71
N SER A 141 4.12 -29.29 8.39
CA SER A 141 5.01 -28.28 8.96
C SER A 141 4.94 -28.32 10.50
N THR A 142 5.97 -28.88 11.14
CA THR A 142 6.28 -28.70 12.55
C THR A 142 7.06 -27.40 12.78
N ALA A 143 6.92 -26.41 11.90
CA ALA A 143 7.18 -25.07 12.34
C ALA A 143 6.34 -24.92 13.61
N THR A 144 7.00 -24.77 14.76
CA THR A 144 6.35 -24.25 15.93
C THR A 144 5.71 -22.96 15.48
N ALA A 145 4.43 -23.06 15.07
CA ALA A 145 3.59 -21.92 14.96
C ALA A 145 3.80 -21.23 16.31
N SER A 146 4.54 -20.13 16.31
CA SER A 146 4.44 -19.21 17.43
C SER A 146 2.94 -18.98 17.53
N THR A 147 2.34 -19.46 18.62
CA THR A 147 0.91 -19.23 18.87
C THR A 147 0.69 -17.77 18.51
N PRO A 148 -0.15 -17.45 17.51
CA PRO A 148 -0.33 -16.06 17.12
C PRO A 148 -0.64 -15.32 18.42
N LEU A 149 0.12 -14.26 18.70
CA LEU A 149 -0.19 -13.43 19.87
C LEU A 149 -1.60 -12.91 19.62
N ILE A 150 -2.59 -13.48 20.32
CA ILE A 150 -3.98 -13.07 20.19
C ILE A 150 -4.08 -11.73 20.91
N TYR A 151 -4.15 -10.65 20.12
CA TYR A 151 -4.30 -9.28 20.63
C TYR A 151 -5.76 -8.95 20.99
N ASN A 152 -6.65 -9.93 21.14
CA ASN A 152 -8.05 -9.69 21.45
C ASN A 152 -8.29 -9.72 22.97
N THR A 153 -8.73 -8.59 23.52
CA THR A 153 -9.04 -8.47 24.96
C THR A 153 -10.50 -8.79 25.29
N ASN A 154 -11.36 -9.00 24.28
CA ASN A 154 -12.82 -9.21 24.44
C ASN A 154 -13.53 -8.09 25.24
N GLY A 155 -13.04 -6.89 25.18
CA GLY A 155 -13.55 -5.71 25.86
C GLY A 155 -12.47 -4.96 26.65
N PRO A 156 -12.84 -3.92 27.38
CA PRO A 156 -11.91 -3.12 28.18
C PRO A 156 -11.19 -3.98 29.24
N LEU A 157 -9.90 -3.73 29.40
CA LEU A 157 -9.06 -4.45 30.40
C LEU A 157 -9.38 -4.01 31.83
N PHE A 158 -9.87 -2.79 31.99
CA PHE A 158 -10.26 -2.20 33.28
C PHE A 158 -11.28 -1.06 33.06
N GLU A 159 -11.97 -0.65 34.12
CA GLU A 159 -12.83 0.53 34.07
C GLU A 159 -11.97 1.78 33.83
N SER A 160 -12.28 2.53 32.77
CA SER A 160 -11.57 3.74 32.37
C SER A 160 -12.53 4.92 32.23
N GLU A 161 -12.21 6.03 32.90
CA GLU A 161 -12.95 7.29 32.74
C GLU A 161 -12.82 7.82 31.30
N LEU A 162 -11.66 7.61 30.63
CA LEU A 162 -11.46 7.98 29.24
C LEU A 162 -12.49 7.31 28.32
N LEU A 163 -12.60 5.97 28.42
CA LEU A 163 -13.57 5.22 27.61
C LEU A 163 -15.02 5.61 27.94
N THR A 164 -15.34 5.85 29.21
CA THR A 164 -16.68 6.26 29.63
C THR A 164 -17.05 7.63 29.03
N ASN A 165 -16.09 8.57 29.01
CA ASN A 165 -16.29 9.95 28.59
C ASN A 165 -16.10 10.17 27.08
N LEU A 166 -15.71 9.13 26.28
CA LEU A 166 -15.65 9.26 24.83
C LEU A 166 -16.97 9.78 24.27
N SER A 167 -16.90 10.92 23.58
CA SER A 167 -18.05 11.54 22.93
C SER A 167 -18.26 11.00 21.52
N PRO A 168 -19.51 10.96 21.01
CA PRO A 168 -19.76 10.59 19.63
C PRO A 168 -19.13 11.58 18.65
N VAL A 169 -18.50 11.06 17.59
CA VAL A 169 -17.91 11.86 16.51
C VAL A 169 -19.00 12.22 15.49
N THR A 170 -19.15 13.51 15.20
CA THR A 170 -20.17 14.01 14.27
C THR A 170 -19.56 14.48 12.94
N ASP A 171 -20.37 14.60 11.88
CA ASP A 171 -19.95 15.21 10.60
C ASP A 171 -19.28 16.57 10.80
N ALA A 172 -19.84 17.41 11.69
CA ALA A 172 -19.26 18.72 11.98
C ALA A 172 -17.84 18.64 12.58
N MET A 173 -17.56 17.61 13.40
CA MET A 173 -16.22 17.37 13.94
C MET A 173 -15.27 16.83 12.87
N LEU A 174 -15.71 16.00 11.94
CA LEU A 174 -14.89 15.51 10.84
C LEU A 174 -14.52 16.63 9.86
N LEU A 175 -15.42 17.59 9.63
CA LEU A 175 -15.17 18.75 8.78
C LEU A 175 -14.26 19.79 9.45
N ASN A 176 -14.42 19.98 10.75
CA ASN A 176 -13.63 20.94 11.54
C ASN A 176 -13.25 20.30 12.88
N PRO A 177 -12.23 19.41 12.89
CA PRO A 177 -11.84 18.68 14.09
C PRO A 177 -11.39 19.60 15.21
N PRO A 178 -11.72 19.28 16.49
CA PRO A 178 -11.13 19.95 17.65
C PRO A 178 -9.59 20.00 17.51
N ALA A 179 -8.98 21.09 17.93
CA ALA A 179 -7.52 21.25 17.81
C ALA A 179 -6.74 20.12 18.46
N LYS A 180 -7.27 19.58 19.57
CA LYS A 180 -6.69 18.50 20.37
C LYS A 180 -6.78 17.12 19.72
N ASP A 181 -7.69 16.93 18.75
CA ASP A 181 -8.01 15.64 18.16
C ASP A 181 -7.40 15.46 16.76
N TRP A 182 -7.21 14.18 16.35
CA TRP A 182 -6.84 13.77 15.01
C TRP A 182 -7.78 12.66 14.54
N LEU A 183 -8.90 13.04 13.87
CA LEU A 183 -10.06 12.15 13.67
C LEU A 183 -10.05 11.35 12.37
N ILE A 184 -9.28 11.78 11.36
CA ILE A 184 -9.21 11.12 10.04
C ILE A 184 -7.79 11.13 9.50
N TRP A 185 -7.55 10.35 8.44
CA TRP A 185 -6.23 10.08 7.86
C TRP A 185 -5.29 11.29 7.77
N ARG A 186 -5.72 12.43 7.22
CA ARG A 186 -4.91 13.67 7.12
C ARG A 186 -5.48 14.81 7.95
N ARG A 187 -6.10 14.49 9.08
CA ARG A 187 -6.74 15.36 10.06
C ARG A 187 -8.07 15.96 9.63
N THR A 188 -8.22 16.41 8.38
CA THR A 188 -9.40 17.10 7.85
C THR A 188 -9.89 16.44 6.57
N SER A 189 -11.20 16.53 6.27
CA SER A 189 -11.82 15.93 5.07
C SER A 189 -11.22 16.42 3.75
N ASN A 190 -10.54 17.55 3.76
CA ASN A 190 -9.80 18.11 2.62
C ASN A 190 -8.31 17.74 2.59
N ASN A 191 -7.87 16.77 3.40
CA ASN A 191 -6.55 16.13 3.38
C ASN A 191 -5.34 17.06 3.59
N LEU A 192 -5.43 18.10 4.44
CA LEU A 192 -4.35 19.09 4.57
C LEU A 192 -3.06 18.54 5.22
N GLY A 193 -3.16 17.56 6.13
CA GLY A 193 -2.01 17.10 6.90
C GLY A 193 -1.40 18.20 7.79
N HIS A 194 -2.24 19.12 8.27
CA HIS A 194 -1.86 20.31 9.03
C HIS A 194 -2.55 20.34 10.40
N SER A 195 -1.80 20.69 11.44
CA SER A 195 -2.33 20.85 12.81
C SER A 195 -2.34 22.32 13.22
N PRO A 196 -3.42 22.79 13.87
CA PRO A 196 -3.49 24.12 14.45
C PRO A 196 -2.76 24.26 15.79
N LEU A 197 -2.24 23.17 16.38
CA LEU A 197 -1.55 23.20 17.67
C LEU A 197 -0.24 24.00 17.62
N GLU A 198 0.04 24.75 18.68
CA GLU A 198 1.16 25.70 18.75
C GLU A 198 2.00 25.59 20.04
N GLN A 199 1.82 24.56 20.89
CA GLN A 199 2.60 24.44 22.13
C GLN A 199 4.06 24.04 21.84
N ILE A 200 4.24 23.10 20.90
CA ILE A 200 5.57 22.76 20.39
C ILE A 200 5.91 23.75 19.28
N THR A 201 6.97 24.51 19.49
CA THR A 201 7.36 25.66 18.64
C THR A 201 8.79 25.53 18.16
N LYS A 202 9.21 26.38 17.22
CA LYS A 202 10.60 26.47 16.78
C LYS A 202 11.60 26.76 17.92
N ASN A 203 11.14 27.33 19.04
CA ASN A 203 12.01 27.74 20.16
C ASN A 203 12.13 26.69 21.26
N ASN A 204 11.31 25.64 21.25
CA ASN A 204 11.33 24.60 22.29
C ASN A 204 11.28 23.17 21.74
N VAL A 205 11.30 23.01 20.42
CA VAL A 205 11.28 21.68 19.79
C VAL A 205 12.53 20.85 20.07
N ASP A 206 13.65 21.48 20.37
CA ASP A 206 14.90 20.83 20.77
C ASP A 206 14.79 20.11 22.13
N ASP A 207 13.84 20.52 22.98
CA ASP A 207 13.51 19.88 24.25
C ASP A 207 12.60 18.65 24.09
N LEU A 208 12.10 18.33 22.88
CA LEU A 208 11.25 17.16 22.67
C LEU A 208 11.94 15.86 23.08
N GLN A 209 11.26 15.12 23.93
CA GLN A 209 11.70 13.81 24.39
C GLN A 209 10.60 12.76 24.23
N MET A 210 10.95 11.49 24.26
CA MET A 210 10.00 10.40 24.25
C MET A 210 9.10 10.48 25.51
N ALA A 211 7.80 10.56 25.32
CA ALA A 211 6.82 10.46 26.38
C ALA A 211 6.53 8.98 26.69
N TRP A 212 6.21 8.20 25.67
CA TRP A 212 6.00 6.77 25.76
C TRP A 212 6.19 6.10 24.39
N SER A 213 6.24 4.78 24.36
CA SER A 213 6.27 4.00 23.14
C SER A 213 5.47 2.71 23.30
N TRP A 214 4.96 2.18 22.19
CA TRP A 214 4.17 0.96 22.15
C TRP A 214 4.68 0.03 21.06
N ALA A 215 4.96 -1.24 21.40
CA ALA A 215 5.37 -2.26 20.43
C ALA A 215 4.18 -2.63 19.54
N LEU A 216 4.39 -2.65 18.24
CA LEU A 216 3.42 -3.05 17.23
C LEU A 216 3.74 -4.45 16.71
N PRO A 217 2.77 -5.19 16.16
CA PRO A 217 3.03 -6.40 15.39
C PRO A 217 4.08 -6.17 14.30
N VAL A 218 4.96 -7.15 14.11
CA VAL A 218 6.00 -7.09 13.07
C VAL A 218 5.35 -7.13 11.70
N GLY A 219 5.72 -6.21 10.83
CA GLY A 219 5.18 -6.09 9.48
C GLY A 219 5.13 -4.65 8.99
N ALA A 220 4.39 -4.43 7.92
CA ALA A 220 4.27 -3.13 7.27
C ALA A 220 3.23 -2.23 7.97
N ASN A 221 3.60 -1.60 9.07
CA ASN A 221 2.72 -0.69 9.84
C ASN A 221 2.69 0.72 9.23
N MET A 222 1.99 0.89 8.11
CA MET A 222 1.87 2.16 7.37
C MET A 222 0.67 3.00 7.83
N MET A 223 0.30 2.92 9.09
CA MET A 223 -0.91 3.51 9.64
C MET A 223 -0.82 5.01 9.92
N THR A 224 -1.99 5.64 9.96
CA THR A 224 -2.25 6.89 10.66
C THR A 224 -2.97 6.55 11.96
N PRO A 225 -2.41 6.80 13.14
CA PRO A 225 -3.17 6.71 14.38
C PRO A 225 -4.29 7.76 14.38
N ILE A 226 -5.44 7.44 15.00
CA ILE A 226 -6.52 8.39 15.26
C ILE A 226 -6.52 8.72 16.76
N VAL A 227 -6.74 9.98 17.11
CA VAL A 227 -6.89 10.38 18.51
C VAL A 227 -8.18 11.16 18.69
N HIS A 228 -8.98 10.71 19.67
CA HIS A 228 -10.24 11.34 20.06
C HIS A 228 -10.41 11.31 21.58
N ASP A 229 -10.72 12.46 22.16
CA ASP A 229 -10.96 12.63 23.62
C ASP A 229 -9.93 11.92 24.51
N GLY A 230 -8.64 11.95 24.14
CA GLY A 230 -7.54 11.35 24.89
C GLY A 230 -7.33 9.86 24.68
N VAL A 231 -8.08 9.20 23.80
CA VAL A 231 -7.84 7.80 23.37
C VAL A 231 -7.19 7.80 22.01
N LEU A 232 -6.08 7.07 21.87
CA LEU A 232 -5.38 6.81 20.62
C LEU A 232 -5.77 5.43 20.10
N PHE A 233 -6.21 5.39 18.84
CA PHE A 233 -6.56 4.16 18.14
C PHE A 233 -5.47 3.85 17.11
N ALA A 234 -4.75 2.75 17.34
CA ALA A 234 -3.66 2.29 16.48
C ALA A 234 -4.10 1.02 15.73
N TYR A 235 -4.18 1.11 14.39
CA TYR A 235 -4.50 -0.03 13.53
C TYR A 235 -3.25 -0.53 12.84
N SER A 236 -2.78 -1.68 13.24
CA SER A 236 -1.48 -2.23 12.86
C SER A 236 -1.61 -3.45 11.95
N PHE A 237 -0.48 -3.91 11.43
CA PHE A 237 -0.35 -5.09 10.58
C PHE A 237 -1.00 -6.32 11.26
N GLY A 238 -1.65 -7.19 10.46
CA GLY A 238 -2.36 -8.35 10.97
C GLY A 238 -3.78 -8.04 11.47
N ASP A 239 -4.35 -6.91 11.00
CA ASP A 239 -5.70 -6.47 11.32
C ASP A 239 -5.95 -6.32 12.83
N VAL A 240 -4.97 -5.74 13.52
CA VAL A 240 -5.00 -5.48 14.96
C VAL A 240 -5.32 -4.01 15.22
N LEU A 241 -6.44 -3.75 15.91
CA LEU A 241 -6.80 -2.42 16.41
C LEU A 241 -6.63 -2.36 17.93
N GLN A 242 -5.94 -1.34 18.40
CA GLN A 242 -5.68 -1.13 19.82
C GLN A 242 -6.14 0.27 20.23
N ALA A 243 -6.92 0.36 21.32
CA ALA A 243 -7.23 1.61 22.00
C ALA A 243 -6.26 1.80 23.15
N ILE A 244 -5.58 2.92 23.17
CA ILE A 244 -4.46 3.24 24.05
C ILE A 244 -4.75 4.60 24.70
N ASP A 245 -4.47 4.75 26.00
CA ASP A 245 -4.44 6.05 26.64
C ASP A 245 -3.37 6.93 25.97
N ALA A 246 -3.79 7.99 25.30
CA ALA A 246 -2.92 8.82 24.49
C ALA A 246 -1.89 9.63 25.32
N ALA A 247 -2.07 9.76 26.62
CA ALA A 247 -1.15 10.43 27.52
C ALA A 247 -0.08 9.51 28.10
N THR A 248 -0.46 8.25 28.43
CA THR A 248 0.40 7.31 29.19
C THR A 248 0.95 6.16 28.37
N GLY A 249 0.25 5.78 27.28
CA GLY A 249 0.56 4.59 26.49
C GLY A 249 -0.04 3.30 27.05
N ASP A 250 -0.93 3.37 28.05
CA ASP A 250 -1.57 2.20 28.63
C ASP A 250 -2.64 1.64 27.69
N LEU A 251 -2.62 0.31 27.45
CA LEU A 251 -3.61 -0.37 26.65
C LEU A 251 -4.96 -0.39 27.35
N LEU A 252 -6.01 0.11 26.68
CA LEU A 252 -7.38 0.10 27.18
C LEU A 252 -8.16 -1.12 26.71
N TRP A 253 -8.10 -1.43 25.42
CA TRP A 253 -8.62 -2.65 24.81
C TRP A 253 -7.92 -2.92 23.47
N SER A 254 -8.03 -4.17 23.00
CA SER A 254 -7.50 -4.61 21.72
C SER A 254 -8.46 -5.55 21.02
N PHE A 255 -8.59 -5.39 19.71
CA PHE A 255 -9.32 -6.27 18.80
C PHE A 255 -8.37 -6.78 17.72
N GLN A 256 -8.46 -8.07 17.41
CA GLN A 256 -7.78 -8.66 16.25
C GLN A 256 -8.79 -9.46 15.44
N ARG A 257 -8.81 -9.23 14.12
CA ARG A 257 -9.56 -10.09 13.19
C ARG A 257 -8.89 -11.46 13.13
N GLU A 258 -9.65 -12.52 13.40
CA GLU A 258 -9.21 -13.88 13.10
C GLU A 258 -9.35 -14.10 11.59
N LEU A 259 -8.23 -14.33 10.92
CA LEU A 259 -8.17 -14.57 9.47
C LEU A 259 -8.09 -16.07 9.24
N ASP A 260 -8.79 -16.54 8.19
CA ASP A 260 -8.61 -17.90 7.69
C ASP A 260 -7.18 -18.10 7.17
N GLY A 261 -6.65 -19.33 7.27
CA GLY A 261 -5.24 -19.61 7.01
C GLY A 261 -4.72 -19.25 5.62
N ASP A 262 -5.63 -19.01 4.68
CA ASP A 262 -5.32 -18.65 3.30
C ASP A 262 -5.24 -17.14 3.07
N VAL A 263 -5.68 -16.34 4.05
CA VAL A 263 -5.67 -14.87 3.95
C VAL A 263 -4.34 -14.31 4.42
N VAL A 264 -3.63 -13.66 3.50
CA VAL A 264 -2.37 -12.98 3.83
C VAL A 264 -2.66 -11.59 4.39
N PRO A 265 -2.24 -11.30 5.64
CA PRO A 265 -2.39 -9.97 6.22
C PRO A 265 -1.68 -8.91 5.39
N ASP A 266 -2.30 -7.74 5.26
CA ASP A 266 -1.71 -6.61 4.55
C ASP A 266 -1.80 -5.31 5.35
N SER A 267 -0.98 -4.34 4.94
CA SER A 267 -0.94 -3.01 5.56
C SER A 267 -2.07 -2.12 5.09
N LYS A 268 -2.68 -1.40 6.01
CA LYS A 268 -3.68 -0.36 5.73
C LYS A 268 -3.17 1.01 6.19
N LYS A 269 -3.72 2.07 5.63
CA LYS A 269 -3.29 3.45 5.98
C LYS A 269 -3.99 4.01 7.20
N GLY A 270 -4.95 3.30 7.75
CA GLY A 270 -5.65 3.70 8.95
C GLY A 270 -7.09 3.22 9.00
N VAL A 271 -7.83 3.81 9.91
CA VAL A 271 -9.24 3.54 10.20
C VAL A 271 -10.06 4.81 10.05
N ALA A 272 -11.38 4.69 10.14
CA ALA A 272 -12.28 5.82 10.26
C ALA A 272 -13.04 5.78 11.59
N ILE A 273 -13.46 6.95 12.07
CA ILE A 273 -14.22 7.12 13.30
C ILE A 273 -15.49 7.93 13.01
N TYR A 274 -16.66 7.45 13.48
CA TYR A 274 -17.94 8.15 13.32
C TYR A 274 -18.95 7.68 14.36
N ALA A 275 -19.77 8.60 14.87
CA ALA A 275 -20.69 8.37 15.96
C ALA A 275 -19.95 7.73 17.15
N ASP A 276 -20.31 6.53 17.53
CA ASP A 276 -19.70 5.74 18.60
C ASP A 276 -18.87 4.56 18.08
N LYS A 277 -18.50 4.57 16.79
CA LYS A 277 -17.86 3.44 16.09
C LYS A 277 -16.53 3.78 15.45
N ILE A 278 -15.67 2.75 15.35
CA ILE A 278 -14.47 2.76 14.52
C ILE A 278 -14.63 1.72 13.44
N ILE A 279 -14.34 2.13 12.20
CA ILE A 279 -14.46 1.27 11.02
C ILE A 279 -13.06 0.85 10.59
N ILE A 280 -12.83 -0.47 10.55
CA ILE A 280 -11.60 -1.08 10.08
C ILE A 280 -11.83 -1.85 8.78
N PRO A 281 -10.97 -1.67 7.76
CA PRO A 281 -10.91 -2.55 6.59
C PRO A 281 -10.01 -3.74 6.90
N THR A 282 -10.48 -4.97 6.72
CA THR A 282 -9.72 -6.19 7.05
C THR A 282 -9.13 -6.88 5.83
N SER A 283 -8.18 -7.77 6.05
CA SER A 283 -7.45 -8.46 4.97
C SER A 283 -8.31 -9.50 4.25
N ASP A 284 -9.40 -9.98 4.87
CA ASP A 284 -10.40 -10.88 4.31
C ASP A 284 -11.58 -10.16 3.64
N MET A 285 -11.38 -8.90 3.22
CA MET A 285 -12.35 -8.07 2.50
C MET A 285 -13.61 -7.69 3.27
N HIS A 286 -13.49 -7.54 4.60
CA HIS A 286 -14.58 -7.01 5.42
C HIS A 286 -14.35 -5.54 5.80
N LEU A 287 -15.43 -4.79 5.91
CA LEU A 287 -15.50 -3.56 6.68
C LEU A 287 -16.19 -3.88 7.99
N ILE A 288 -15.51 -3.65 9.11
CA ILE A 288 -16.02 -3.98 10.43
C ILE A 288 -16.17 -2.70 11.24
N ALA A 289 -17.33 -2.47 11.83
CA ALA A 289 -17.51 -1.42 12.82
C ALA A 289 -17.34 -1.98 14.23
N LEU A 290 -16.48 -1.36 14.99
CA LEU A 290 -16.24 -1.67 16.40
C LEU A 290 -16.76 -0.53 17.27
N GLU A 291 -17.39 -0.86 18.38
CA GLU A 291 -17.75 0.12 19.42
C GLU A 291 -16.49 0.77 20.00
N MET A 292 -16.36 2.10 19.91
CA MET A 292 -15.17 2.84 20.37
C MET A 292 -14.79 2.56 21.82
N LYS A 293 -15.79 2.36 22.70
CA LYS A 293 -15.60 2.18 24.14
C LYS A 293 -15.15 0.77 24.51
N THR A 294 -15.49 -0.22 23.72
CA THR A 294 -15.33 -1.64 24.10
C THR A 294 -14.52 -2.47 23.12
N GLY A 295 -14.37 -2.04 21.88
CA GLY A 295 -13.78 -2.85 20.83
C GLY A 295 -14.66 -4.00 20.35
N GLN A 296 -15.93 -4.07 20.79
CA GLN A 296 -16.86 -5.12 20.38
C GLN A 296 -17.39 -4.82 18.97
N VAL A 297 -17.63 -5.88 18.20
CA VAL A 297 -18.18 -5.78 16.84
C VAL A 297 -19.63 -5.31 16.89
N ALA A 298 -19.91 -4.16 16.27
CA ALA A 298 -21.25 -3.64 16.11
C ALA A 298 -21.92 -4.18 14.82
N TRP A 299 -21.18 -4.21 13.72
CA TRP A 299 -21.54 -4.87 12.48
C TRP A 299 -20.30 -5.31 11.70
N ASP A 300 -20.48 -6.29 10.80
CA ASP A 300 -19.44 -6.90 9.99
C ASP A 300 -19.98 -7.07 8.56
N HIS A 301 -19.43 -6.34 7.61
CA HIS A 301 -19.87 -6.32 6.22
C HIS A 301 -18.76 -6.87 5.32
N LYS A 302 -19.01 -8.02 4.67
CA LYS A 302 -18.13 -8.55 3.63
C LYS A 302 -18.41 -7.82 2.31
N VAL A 303 -17.39 -7.17 1.76
CA VAL A 303 -17.51 -6.57 0.42
C VAL A 303 -17.47 -7.66 -0.63
N ASP A 304 -18.52 -7.73 -1.45
CA ASP A 304 -18.61 -8.69 -2.53
C ASP A 304 -17.67 -8.27 -3.68
N VAL A 305 -16.67 -9.10 -3.96
CA VAL A 305 -15.68 -8.93 -5.05
C VAL A 305 -15.92 -9.93 -6.19
N GLY A 306 -17.01 -10.71 -6.14
CA GLY A 306 -17.29 -11.78 -7.10
C GLY A 306 -16.50 -13.06 -6.79
N ASP A 307 -16.31 -13.88 -7.82
CA ASP A 307 -15.57 -15.16 -7.70
C ASP A 307 -14.05 -14.96 -7.84
N GLU A 308 -13.57 -13.71 -7.93
CA GLU A 308 -12.16 -13.41 -8.18
C GLU A 308 -11.37 -13.11 -6.91
N ASP A 309 -10.34 -13.91 -6.67
CA ASP A 309 -9.31 -13.60 -5.70
C ASP A 309 -8.39 -12.49 -6.24
N GLY A 310 -7.84 -11.68 -5.35
CA GLY A 310 -6.82 -10.70 -5.73
C GLY A 310 -7.15 -9.27 -5.44
N HIS A 311 -8.31 -9.00 -4.81
CA HIS A 311 -8.61 -7.70 -4.24
C HIS A 311 -8.18 -7.61 -2.77
N TRP A 312 -7.80 -6.41 -2.33
CA TRP A 312 -7.56 -6.11 -0.92
C TRP A 312 -7.75 -4.63 -0.62
N PHE A 313 -7.88 -4.29 0.65
CA PHE A 313 -7.87 -2.92 1.13
C PHE A 313 -6.45 -2.46 1.45
N LYS A 314 -6.02 -1.33 0.86
CA LYS A 314 -4.77 -0.61 1.19
C LYS A 314 -5.06 0.76 1.81
N SER A 315 -6.25 1.28 1.62
CA SER A 315 -6.70 2.61 2.03
C SER A 315 -7.15 2.64 3.49
N ALA A 316 -7.52 3.82 3.97
CA ALA A 316 -8.39 4.03 5.12
C ALA A 316 -9.77 4.48 4.59
N PRO A 317 -10.88 4.13 5.25
CA PRO A 317 -12.19 4.63 4.86
C PRO A 317 -12.29 6.15 5.05
N LEU A 318 -12.91 6.85 4.10
CA LEU A 318 -13.34 8.24 4.22
C LEU A 318 -14.77 8.27 4.77
N ILE A 319 -15.03 9.06 5.80
CA ILE A 319 -16.40 9.29 6.26
C ILE A 319 -16.96 10.55 5.61
N ALA A 320 -18.12 10.41 4.98
CA ALA A 320 -18.88 11.52 4.41
C ALA A 320 -20.39 11.27 4.51
N LYS A 321 -21.12 12.13 5.19
CA LYS A 321 -22.59 12.05 5.34
C LYS A 321 -23.09 10.68 5.82
N GLY A 322 -22.46 10.14 6.87
CA GLY A 322 -22.86 8.86 7.44
C GLY A 322 -22.51 7.63 6.57
N LYS A 323 -21.61 7.76 5.60
CA LYS A 323 -21.08 6.64 4.80
C LYS A 323 -19.59 6.48 5.02
N ALA A 324 -19.13 5.22 5.12
CA ALA A 324 -17.74 4.84 5.03
C ALA A 324 -17.42 4.50 3.57
N ILE A 325 -16.55 5.29 2.94
CA ILE A 325 -16.24 5.19 1.51
C ILE A 325 -14.78 4.76 1.35
N ILE A 326 -14.54 3.65 0.67
CA ILE A 326 -13.20 3.10 0.50
C ILE A 326 -13.01 2.55 -0.91
N GLY A 327 -11.81 2.74 -1.44
CA GLY A 327 -11.41 2.13 -2.70
C GLY A 327 -10.70 0.80 -2.48
N LEU A 328 -10.83 -0.09 -3.46
CA LEU A 328 -10.15 -1.37 -3.50
C LEU A 328 -8.85 -1.27 -4.29
N THR A 329 -7.98 -2.22 -4.02
CA THR A 329 -6.73 -2.43 -4.75
C THR A 329 -6.71 -3.87 -5.22
N GLY A 330 -6.61 -4.06 -6.52
CA GLY A 330 -6.53 -5.38 -7.13
C GLY A 330 -5.11 -5.70 -7.58
N ARG A 331 -4.84 -6.97 -7.82
CA ARG A 331 -3.67 -7.39 -8.60
C ARG A 331 -3.85 -6.92 -10.04
N GLN A 332 -2.75 -6.83 -10.77
CA GLN A 332 -2.77 -6.43 -12.19
C GLN A 332 -3.65 -7.33 -13.04
N GLU A 333 -3.82 -8.58 -12.63
CA GLU A 333 -4.61 -9.60 -13.31
C GLU A 333 -6.10 -9.57 -12.94
N VAL A 334 -6.55 -8.65 -12.06
CA VAL A 334 -7.97 -8.55 -11.71
C VAL A 334 -8.76 -8.06 -12.92
N GLU A 335 -9.58 -8.96 -13.46
CA GLU A 335 -10.42 -8.72 -14.64
C GLU A 335 -11.48 -7.65 -14.37
N GLY A 336 -11.62 -6.70 -15.28
CA GLY A 336 -12.59 -5.61 -15.12
C GLY A 336 -12.20 -4.55 -14.07
N GLY A 337 -11.02 -4.68 -13.45
CA GLY A 337 -10.41 -3.69 -12.57
C GLY A 337 -11.10 -3.50 -11.22
N ASP A 338 -10.70 -2.44 -10.54
CA ASP A 338 -11.10 -2.14 -9.17
C ASP A 338 -12.36 -1.24 -9.07
N PHE A 339 -12.80 -0.98 -7.84
CA PHE A 339 -13.96 -0.13 -7.56
C PHE A 339 -13.83 0.62 -6.23
N ILE A 340 -14.73 1.59 -6.04
CA ILE A 340 -14.94 2.30 -4.79
C ILE A 340 -16.30 1.87 -4.25
N VAL A 341 -16.37 1.56 -2.96
CA VAL A 341 -17.61 1.16 -2.28
C VAL A 341 -17.92 2.12 -1.14
N ALA A 342 -19.21 2.44 -0.97
CA ALA A 342 -19.73 3.17 0.16
C ALA A 342 -20.67 2.30 0.98
N VAL A 343 -20.42 2.22 2.27
CA VAL A 343 -21.21 1.46 3.24
C VAL A 343 -21.86 2.44 4.21
N ASP A 344 -23.14 2.27 4.45
CA ASP A 344 -23.90 3.06 5.43
C ASP A 344 -23.44 2.75 6.86
N MET A 345 -23.17 3.77 7.66
CA MET A 345 -22.58 3.65 8.98
C MET A 345 -23.51 3.07 10.04
N ASP A 346 -24.81 3.23 9.87
CA ASP A 346 -25.81 2.74 10.82
C ASP A 346 -26.15 1.26 10.56
N SER A 347 -26.38 0.91 9.29
CA SER A 347 -26.81 -0.44 8.88
C SER A 347 -25.66 -1.39 8.56
N GLY A 348 -24.49 -0.88 8.14
CA GLY A 348 -23.40 -1.68 7.60
C GLY A 348 -23.67 -2.19 6.18
N GLU A 349 -24.71 -1.73 5.51
CA GLU A 349 -25.08 -2.16 4.15
C GLU A 349 -24.41 -1.29 3.08
N GLU A 350 -24.08 -1.90 1.93
CA GLU A 350 -23.56 -1.17 0.77
C GLU A 350 -24.60 -0.20 0.22
N SER A 351 -24.23 1.09 0.15
CA SER A 351 -25.10 2.15 -0.38
C SER A 351 -24.94 2.33 -1.87
N TRP A 352 -23.70 2.30 -2.36
CA TRP A 352 -23.36 2.42 -3.77
C TRP A 352 -21.95 1.91 -4.06
N ARG A 353 -21.69 1.66 -5.36
CA ARG A 353 -20.39 1.23 -5.88
C ARG A 353 -20.10 1.98 -7.18
N PHE A 354 -18.85 2.39 -7.35
CA PHE A 354 -18.34 2.99 -8.59
C PHE A 354 -17.12 2.22 -9.09
N TYR A 355 -17.21 1.71 -10.33
CA TYR A 355 -16.09 1.02 -10.96
C TYR A 355 -15.10 2.01 -11.56
N THR A 356 -13.82 1.85 -11.25
CA THR A 356 -12.74 2.77 -11.64
C THR A 356 -12.25 2.57 -13.07
N ILE A 357 -12.69 1.50 -13.72
CA ILE A 357 -12.50 1.21 -15.15
C ILE A 357 -13.84 1.34 -15.87
N ALA A 358 -13.87 2.17 -16.91
CA ALA A 358 -15.08 2.36 -17.71
C ALA A 358 -15.53 1.04 -18.37
N ARG A 359 -16.80 0.68 -18.18
CA ARG A 359 -17.40 -0.55 -18.72
C ARG A 359 -17.73 -0.40 -20.21
N PRO A 360 -17.72 -1.49 -21.02
CA PRO A 360 -18.19 -1.44 -22.39
C PRO A 360 -19.63 -0.95 -22.46
N GLY A 361 -19.90 0.05 -23.32
CA GLY A 361 -21.23 0.65 -23.50
C GLY A 361 -21.57 1.78 -22.52
N GLU A 362 -20.74 2.06 -21.52
CA GLU A 362 -20.87 3.20 -20.62
C GLU A 362 -20.02 4.40 -21.09
N PRO A 363 -20.20 5.60 -20.50
CA PRO A 363 -19.33 6.73 -20.75
C PRO A 363 -17.85 6.37 -20.52
N GLY A 364 -17.00 6.65 -21.50
CA GLY A 364 -15.58 6.27 -21.45
C GLY A 364 -15.29 4.83 -21.86
N GLY A 365 -16.29 3.97 -22.05
CA GLY A 365 -16.10 2.56 -22.40
C GLY A 365 -15.39 2.31 -23.72
N ASN A 366 -15.41 3.28 -24.65
CA ASN A 366 -14.67 3.26 -25.90
C ASN A 366 -13.19 3.66 -25.80
N SER A 367 -12.71 4.00 -24.62
CA SER A 367 -11.31 4.42 -24.38
C SER A 367 -10.33 3.25 -24.14
N TRP A 368 -10.77 2.03 -24.27
CA TRP A 368 -10.02 0.83 -23.98
C TRP A 368 -9.61 0.01 -25.22
N ASN A 369 -9.37 0.68 -26.34
CA ASN A 369 -8.93 0.06 -27.61
C ASN A 369 -9.84 -1.11 -28.08
N GLY A 370 -11.12 -1.08 -27.73
CA GLY A 370 -12.07 -2.16 -28.07
C GLY A 370 -11.95 -3.45 -27.22
N LEU A 371 -11.13 -3.42 -26.16
CA LEU A 371 -10.99 -4.55 -25.25
C LEU A 371 -12.30 -4.90 -24.56
N SER A 372 -12.56 -6.19 -24.42
CA SER A 372 -13.64 -6.71 -23.59
C SER A 372 -13.41 -6.36 -22.11
N LEU A 373 -14.40 -6.55 -21.24
CA LEU A 373 -14.25 -6.20 -19.84
C LEU A 373 -13.16 -7.02 -19.15
N GLU A 374 -13.09 -8.30 -19.46
CA GLU A 374 -12.15 -9.28 -18.91
C GLU A 374 -10.69 -8.98 -19.27
N GLU A 375 -10.47 -8.24 -20.36
CA GLU A 375 -9.12 -7.80 -20.78
C GLU A 375 -8.70 -6.47 -20.17
N ARG A 376 -9.59 -5.78 -19.41
CA ARG A 376 -9.30 -4.49 -18.79
C ARG A 376 -8.86 -4.70 -17.35
N THR A 377 -7.72 -4.13 -16.99
CA THR A 377 -7.11 -4.27 -15.66
C THR A 377 -6.65 -2.92 -15.10
N GLY A 378 -6.36 -2.84 -13.82
CA GLY A 378 -5.87 -1.63 -13.14
C GLY A 378 -6.96 -0.81 -12.47
N GLY A 379 -6.71 0.48 -12.29
CA GLY A 379 -7.66 1.40 -11.65
C GLY A 379 -7.71 1.29 -10.13
N SER A 380 -6.70 0.71 -9.48
CA SER A 380 -6.60 0.56 -8.02
C SER A 380 -6.73 1.88 -7.27
N VAL A 381 -7.46 1.88 -6.15
CA VAL A 381 -7.65 3.06 -5.29
C VAL A 381 -7.11 2.76 -3.90
N TRP A 382 -5.84 3.02 -3.71
CA TRP A 382 -5.09 2.64 -2.52
C TRP A 382 -4.75 3.81 -1.56
N ILE A 383 -5.22 5.03 -1.86
CA ILE A 383 -5.14 6.21 -1.00
C ILE A 383 -6.55 6.69 -0.65
N PRO A 384 -6.78 7.14 0.59
CA PRO A 384 -8.08 7.69 1.01
C PRO A 384 -8.49 8.90 0.17
N GLY A 385 -9.79 9.01 -0.10
CA GLY A 385 -10.38 10.16 -0.77
C GLY A 385 -10.40 11.42 0.08
N SER A 386 -10.97 12.49 -0.49
CA SER A 386 -11.33 13.73 0.21
C SER A 386 -12.78 14.09 -0.04
N PHE A 387 -13.37 14.90 0.86
CA PHE A 387 -14.79 15.27 0.80
C PHE A 387 -14.97 16.79 0.86
N ASP A 388 -15.73 17.32 -0.08
CA ASP A 388 -16.21 18.70 -0.08
C ASP A 388 -17.72 18.75 0.26
N PRO A 389 -18.09 19.21 1.45
CA PRO A 389 -19.50 19.25 1.87
C PRO A 389 -20.33 20.32 1.14
N GLU A 390 -19.71 21.39 0.60
CA GLU A 390 -20.42 22.45 -0.11
C GLU A 390 -20.81 22.01 -1.52
N LEU A 391 -19.92 21.23 -2.18
CA LEU A 391 -20.18 20.68 -3.51
C LEU A 391 -20.86 19.32 -3.47
N ASN A 392 -20.94 18.67 -2.30
CA ASN A 392 -21.45 17.30 -2.11
C ASN A 392 -20.63 16.26 -2.89
N LEU A 393 -19.32 16.48 -3.03
CA LEU A 393 -18.43 15.64 -3.84
C LEU A 393 -17.35 14.96 -3.00
N VAL A 394 -17.10 13.69 -3.35
CA VAL A 394 -15.90 12.97 -2.90
C VAL A 394 -14.94 12.80 -4.06
N TYR A 395 -13.62 12.94 -3.78
CA TYR A 395 -12.59 12.87 -4.80
C TYR A 395 -11.65 11.71 -4.54
N PHE A 396 -11.42 10.90 -5.58
CA PHE A 396 -10.52 9.75 -5.53
C PHE A 396 -9.56 9.75 -6.72
N GLY A 397 -8.55 8.91 -6.66
CA GLY A 397 -7.55 8.73 -7.69
C GLY A 397 -7.33 7.26 -8.04
N PRO A 398 -7.95 6.77 -9.10
CA PRO A 398 -7.59 5.48 -9.66
C PRO A 398 -6.15 5.46 -10.18
N ALA A 399 -5.45 4.37 -9.93
CA ALA A 399 -4.11 4.07 -10.40
C ALA A 399 -4.09 3.74 -11.91
N PRO A 400 -2.91 3.51 -12.54
CA PRO A 400 -2.80 3.22 -13.98
C PRO A 400 -3.34 1.84 -14.38
N THR A 401 -3.23 1.55 -15.69
CA THR A 401 -3.53 0.23 -16.26
C THR A 401 -2.41 -0.77 -16.05
N TYR A 402 -1.22 -0.31 -15.66
CA TYR A 402 0.03 -1.06 -15.67
C TYR A 402 0.40 -1.56 -17.08
N ASP A 403 1.18 -2.64 -17.22
CA ASP A 403 1.61 -3.18 -18.52
C ASP A 403 0.46 -3.90 -19.25
N THR A 404 -0.52 -3.14 -19.71
CA THR A 404 -1.64 -3.67 -20.51
C THR A 404 -1.27 -3.63 -21.99
N HIS A 405 -0.53 -4.63 -22.44
CA HIS A 405 0.04 -4.73 -23.78
C HIS A 405 -0.95 -4.42 -24.94
N PRO A 406 -2.22 -4.91 -24.95
CA PRO A 406 -3.17 -4.58 -26.02
C PRO A 406 -3.47 -3.09 -26.18
N LEU A 407 -3.36 -2.27 -25.12
CA LEU A 407 -3.56 -0.82 -25.20
C LEU A 407 -2.45 -0.09 -25.94
N ARG A 408 -1.30 -0.69 -26.17
CA ARG A 408 -0.20 -0.11 -26.98
C ARG A 408 -0.46 -0.24 -28.46
N GLN A 409 -1.28 -1.20 -28.88
CA GLN A 409 -1.56 -1.46 -30.28
C GLN A 409 -2.39 -0.31 -30.91
N PRO A 410 -2.06 0.14 -32.14
CA PRO A 410 -2.86 1.15 -32.82
C PRO A 410 -4.29 0.67 -33.04
N SER A 411 -5.29 1.52 -32.71
CA SER A 411 -6.68 1.26 -33.09
C SER A 411 -6.89 1.54 -34.57
N THR A 412 -7.68 0.69 -35.23
CA THR A 412 -8.15 0.90 -36.59
C THR A 412 -9.57 1.50 -36.63
N ASP A 413 -10.29 1.52 -35.50
CA ASP A 413 -11.61 2.12 -35.37
C ASP A 413 -11.48 3.57 -34.90
N PRO A 414 -11.93 4.57 -35.68
CA PRO A 414 -11.85 5.99 -35.31
C PRO A 414 -12.72 6.37 -34.12
N ASN A 415 -13.67 5.52 -33.69
CA ASN A 415 -14.53 5.75 -32.53
C ASN A 415 -13.94 5.21 -31.22
N VAL A 416 -12.79 4.58 -31.28
CA VAL A 416 -12.14 3.94 -30.15
C VAL A 416 -10.82 4.64 -29.86
N THR A 417 -10.58 5.00 -28.60
CA THR A 417 -9.32 5.55 -28.12
C THR A 417 -8.59 4.56 -27.24
N ARG A 418 -7.40 4.91 -26.77
CA ARG A 418 -6.52 4.11 -25.92
C ARG A 418 -6.24 4.76 -24.57
N ASP A 419 -7.07 5.72 -24.18
CA ASP A 419 -6.84 6.53 -22.97
C ASP A 419 -7.02 5.75 -21.68
N ALA A 420 -7.75 4.64 -21.72
CA ALA A 420 -8.03 3.75 -20.59
C ALA A 420 -8.72 4.45 -19.40
N LEU A 421 -9.87 5.09 -19.65
CA LEU A 421 -10.64 5.77 -18.61
C LEU A 421 -11.18 4.78 -17.57
N TYR A 422 -11.15 5.06 -16.28
CA TYR A 422 -10.72 6.32 -15.61
C TYR A 422 -9.37 6.16 -14.90
N THR A 423 -8.46 5.36 -15.41
CA THR A 423 -7.14 5.18 -14.84
C THR A 423 -6.36 6.52 -14.80
N ASN A 424 -5.46 6.66 -13.83
CA ASN A 424 -4.64 7.85 -13.62
C ASN A 424 -5.43 9.18 -13.69
N SER A 425 -6.64 9.18 -13.10
CA SER A 425 -7.53 10.34 -13.11
C SER A 425 -7.77 10.87 -11.69
N THR A 426 -8.18 12.11 -11.59
CA THR A 426 -9.02 12.56 -10.48
C THR A 426 -10.47 12.35 -10.89
N ILE A 427 -11.22 11.61 -10.09
CA ILE A 427 -12.66 11.42 -10.25
C ILE A 427 -13.40 12.11 -9.11
N ALA A 428 -14.47 12.81 -9.43
CA ALA A 428 -15.39 13.42 -8.47
C ALA A 428 -16.73 12.70 -8.55
N LEU A 429 -17.14 12.12 -7.42
CA LEU A 429 -18.39 11.38 -7.31
C LEU A 429 -19.35 12.13 -6.39
N ASP A 430 -20.64 12.13 -6.72
CA ASP A 430 -21.67 12.57 -5.79
C ASP A 430 -21.70 11.62 -4.59
N VAL A 431 -21.62 12.17 -3.37
CA VAL A 431 -21.50 11.38 -2.15
C VAL A 431 -22.75 10.55 -1.82
N ASP A 432 -23.91 11.00 -2.26
CA ASP A 432 -25.17 10.32 -1.96
C ASP A 432 -25.44 9.14 -2.90
N THR A 433 -25.05 9.26 -4.17
CA THR A 433 -25.38 8.29 -5.24
C THR A 433 -24.19 7.49 -5.77
N GLY A 434 -22.95 7.97 -5.60
CA GLY A 434 -21.75 7.40 -6.21
C GLY A 434 -21.62 7.69 -7.71
N GLU A 435 -22.51 8.50 -8.29
CA GLU A 435 -22.45 8.87 -9.71
C GLU A 435 -21.26 9.79 -10.00
N LEU A 436 -20.60 9.56 -11.15
CA LEU A 436 -19.50 10.39 -11.63
C LEU A 436 -20.03 11.75 -12.08
N VAL A 437 -19.55 12.83 -11.42
CA VAL A 437 -19.89 14.21 -11.77
C VAL A 437 -18.90 14.75 -12.80
N TRP A 438 -17.60 14.53 -12.57
CA TRP A 438 -16.54 14.87 -13.51
C TRP A 438 -15.29 14.02 -13.28
N HIS A 439 -14.42 13.96 -14.28
CA HIS A 439 -13.08 13.43 -14.19
C HIS A 439 -12.08 14.31 -14.93
N TYR A 440 -10.82 14.25 -14.48
CA TYR A 440 -9.66 14.80 -15.19
C TYR A 440 -8.56 13.75 -15.22
N GLN A 441 -8.14 13.32 -16.42
CA GLN A 441 -7.12 12.31 -16.58
C GLN A 441 -5.73 12.95 -16.66
N HIS A 442 -4.90 12.64 -15.66
CA HIS A 442 -3.54 13.19 -15.51
C HIS A 442 -2.53 12.57 -16.48
N ALA A 443 -2.64 11.27 -16.69
CA ALA A 443 -1.79 10.52 -17.62
C ALA A 443 -2.64 9.48 -18.35
N ARG A 444 -2.64 9.56 -19.69
CA ARG A 444 -3.37 8.63 -20.55
C ARG A 444 -2.54 7.39 -20.78
N ASN A 445 -3.15 6.21 -20.68
CA ASN A 445 -2.54 4.94 -21.06
C ASN A 445 -1.12 4.74 -20.49
N ASP A 446 -0.96 4.97 -19.20
CA ASP A 446 0.34 4.80 -18.54
C ASP A 446 0.67 3.32 -18.40
N GLN A 447 1.82 2.94 -18.97
CA GLN A 447 2.34 1.57 -18.99
C GLN A 447 3.56 1.39 -18.06
N LEU A 448 4.00 2.47 -17.39
CA LEU A 448 5.23 2.51 -16.60
C LEU A 448 4.99 2.63 -15.09
N ASP A 449 3.75 2.39 -14.66
CA ASP A 449 3.37 2.49 -13.25
C ASP A 449 3.66 3.89 -12.65
N HIS A 450 3.36 4.96 -13.40
CA HIS A 450 3.51 6.34 -12.94
C HIS A 450 2.21 6.87 -12.32
N ASP A 451 1.80 6.25 -11.22
CA ASP A 451 0.56 6.56 -10.49
C ASP A 451 0.27 8.04 -10.28
N TRP A 452 -1.02 8.37 -10.40
CA TRP A 452 -1.64 9.59 -9.89
C TRP A 452 -2.69 9.29 -8.81
N ALA A 453 -2.54 8.17 -8.11
CA ALA A 453 -3.47 7.63 -7.11
C ALA A 453 -3.28 8.22 -5.69
N TYR A 454 -2.70 9.43 -5.58
CA TYR A 454 -2.34 10.04 -4.29
C TYR A 454 -3.45 10.92 -3.71
N GLU A 455 -3.16 11.61 -2.59
CA GLU A 455 -4.12 12.49 -1.94
C GLU A 455 -4.62 13.61 -2.86
N ARG A 456 -5.91 13.89 -2.78
CA ARG A 456 -6.56 15.05 -3.35
C ARG A 456 -6.76 16.06 -2.25
N GLN A 457 -6.07 17.21 -2.33
CA GLN A 457 -6.21 18.28 -1.36
C GLN A 457 -7.20 19.31 -1.88
N ILE A 458 -8.26 19.59 -1.10
CA ILE A 458 -9.26 20.60 -1.46
C ILE A 458 -8.84 21.91 -0.82
N LEU A 459 -8.52 22.90 -1.65
CA LEU A 459 -7.91 24.17 -1.21
C LEU A 459 -8.68 25.37 -1.76
N ASN A 460 -8.56 26.51 -1.08
CA ASN A 460 -8.94 27.81 -1.61
C ASN A 460 -7.66 28.58 -1.98
N LEU A 461 -7.45 28.80 -3.26
CA LEU A 461 -6.27 29.49 -3.81
C LEU A 461 -6.70 30.75 -4.57
N ASN A 462 -5.89 31.80 -4.44
CA ASN A 462 -6.02 32.98 -5.30
C ASN A 462 -5.28 32.72 -6.63
N ILE A 463 -6.04 32.51 -7.69
CA ILE A 463 -5.50 32.29 -9.02
C ILE A 463 -5.83 33.53 -9.86
N GLU A 464 -4.80 34.30 -10.24
CA GLU A 464 -4.91 35.51 -11.07
C GLU A 464 -5.91 36.55 -10.51
N GLY A 465 -5.95 36.69 -9.17
CA GLY A 465 -6.82 37.61 -8.47
C GLY A 465 -8.22 37.09 -8.15
N VAL A 466 -8.55 35.88 -8.56
CA VAL A 466 -9.83 35.22 -8.29
C VAL A 466 -9.63 34.09 -7.27
N MET A 467 -10.40 34.11 -6.18
CA MET A 467 -10.42 33.01 -5.22
C MET A 467 -11.18 31.82 -5.83
N ARG A 468 -10.48 30.69 -6.01
CA ARG A 468 -11.06 29.45 -6.52
C ARG A 468 -10.93 28.32 -5.53
N LYS A 469 -11.95 27.48 -5.41
CA LYS A 469 -11.88 26.21 -4.73
C LYS A 469 -11.31 25.18 -5.71
N VAL A 470 -10.20 24.55 -5.34
CA VAL A 470 -9.45 23.68 -6.23
C VAL A 470 -9.17 22.33 -5.59
N VAL A 471 -9.01 21.30 -6.43
CA VAL A 471 -8.41 20.02 -6.04
C VAL A 471 -6.97 20.00 -6.55
N VAL A 472 -6.02 19.79 -5.63
CA VAL A 472 -4.59 19.67 -5.96
C VAL A 472 -4.13 18.26 -5.68
N THR A 473 -3.40 17.66 -6.60
CA THR A 473 -2.73 16.36 -6.44
C THR A 473 -1.43 16.34 -7.23
N GLY A 474 -0.55 15.39 -6.94
CA GLY A 474 0.68 15.18 -7.69
C GLY A 474 1.00 13.71 -7.85
N GLY A 475 1.49 13.31 -9.03
CA GLY A 475 1.83 11.93 -9.37
C GLY A 475 3.25 11.51 -8.98
N LYS A 476 3.60 10.24 -9.29
CA LYS A 476 4.95 9.68 -9.14
C LYS A 476 6.02 10.52 -9.87
N LEU A 477 5.65 11.19 -10.94
CA LEU A 477 6.53 12.07 -11.69
C LEU A 477 6.90 13.38 -10.96
N ALA A 478 6.34 13.62 -9.76
CA ALA A 478 6.45 14.89 -9.03
C ALA A 478 5.97 16.12 -9.85
N ILE A 479 5.02 15.91 -10.71
CA ILE A 479 4.22 16.96 -11.35
C ILE A 479 2.96 17.13 -10.49
N PHE A 480 2.66 18.35 -10.07
CA PHE A 480 1.46 18.70 -9.31
C PHE A 480 0.49 19.44 -10.22
N GLU A 481 -0.79 19.12 -10.12
CA GLU A 481 -1.85 19.72 -10.94
C GLU A 481 -2.99 20.22 -10.07
N ALA A 482 -3.57 21.31 -10.48
CA ALA A 482 -4.75 21.90 -9.85
C ALA A 482 -5.91 21.93 -10.85
N MET A 483 -7.07 21.47 -10.38
CA MET A 483 -8.35 21.50 -11.10
C MET A 483 -9.37 22.30 -10.30
N ASP A 484 -10.32 22.94 -10.96
CA ASP A 484 -11.50 23.51 -10.31
C ASP A 484 -12.30 22.38 -9.64
N ALA A 485 -12.61 22.53 -8.36
CA ALA A 485 -13.23 21.47 -7.57
C ALA A 485 -14.65 21.10 -8.03
N ALA A 486 -15.40 22.06 -8.59
CA ALA A 486 -16.76 21.82 -9.02
C ALA A 486 -16.87 21.21 -10.42
N THR A 487 -15.90 21.47 -11.29
CA THR A 487 -16.02 21.17 -12.73
C THR A 487 -14.94 20.26 -13.28
N GLY A 488 -13.80 20.12 -12.59
CA GLY A 488 -12.63 19.40 -13.09
C GLY A 488 -11.85 20.20 -14.15
N GLU A 489 -12.17 21.48 -14.38
CA GLU A 489 -11.43 22.36 -15.29
C GLU A 489 -9.95 22.42 -14.84
N TYR A 490 -9.04 22.14 -15.77
CA TYR A 490 -7.60 22.30 -15.52
C TYR A 490 -7.25 23.78 -15.27
N LEU A 491 -6.39 24.03 -14.28
CA LEU A 491 -6.00 25.39 -13.91
C LEU A 491 -4.50 25.64 -14.10
N PHE A 492 -3.66 24.73 -13.62
CA PHE A 492 -2.20 24.81 -13.78
C PHE A 492 -1.50 23.49 -13.40
N SER A 493 -0.25 23.35 -13.87
CA SER A 493 0.70 22.33 -13.44
C SER A 493 1.96 22.97 -12.85
N ILE A 494 2.61 22.25 -11.94
CA ILE A 494 3.93 22.56 -11.38
C ILE A 494 4.79 21.31 -11.54
N ASP A 495 5.74 21.32 -12.48
CA ASP A 495 6.77 20.29 -12.61
C ASP A 495 7.93 20.63 -11.66
N LEU A 496 8.31 19.68 -10.81
CA LEU A 496 9.40 19.86 -9.85
C LEU A 496 10.76 19.42 -10.41
N ASP A 497 10.87 19.20 -11.72
CA ASP A 497 12.09 18.80 -12.44
C ASP A 497 12.69 17.46 -11.99
N MET A 498 11.84 16.55 -11.50
CA MET A 498 12.26 15.23 -11.01
C MET A 498 12.09 14.12 -12.04
N GLN A 499 11.62 14.43 -13.25
CA GLN A 499 11.21 13.45 -14.25
C GLN A 499 11.81 13.76 -15.65
N ASN A 500 11.78 12.77 -16.56
CA ASN A 500 12.09 12.90 -17.97
C ASN A 500 11.08 12.16 -18.88
N VAL A 501 9.93 11.81 -18.32
CA VAL A 501 8.82 11.12 -19.01
C VAL A 501 7.96 12.09 -19.80
N VAL A 502 7.62 13.22 -19.21
CA VAL A 502 6.83 14.30 -19.84
C VAL A 502 7.79 15.31 -20.44
N ALA A 503 7.70 15.53 -21.76
CA ALA A 503 8.52 16.51 -22.47
C ALA A 503 7.93 17.92 -22.40
N GLU A 504 6.60 18.04 -22.47
CA GLU A 504 5.88 19.32 -22.46
C GLU A 504 4.48 19.14 -21.86
N ILE A 505 4.00 20.16 -21.17
CA ILE A 505 2.63 20.26 -20.65
C ILE A 505 1.97 21.46 -21.30
N ASP A 506 0.85 21.28 -22.01
CA ASP A 506 0.06 22.37 -22.55
C ASP A 506 -0.54 23.21 -21.40
N PRO A 507 -0.17 24.48 -21.26
CA PRO A 507 -0.62 25.30 -20.14
C PRO A 507 -2.11 25.64 -20.18
N SER A 508 -2.79 25.39 -21.30
CA SER A 508 -4.21 25.70 -21.46
C SER A 508 -5.15 24.59 -20.98
N ASN A 509 -4.70 23.32 -20.98
CA ASN A 509 -5.54 22.17 -20.69
C ASN A 509 -4.84 21.05 -19.91
N GLY A 510 -3.51 21.18 -19.67
CA GLY A 510 -2.70 20.19 -18.96
C GLY A 510 -2.34 18.95 -19.77
N GLU A 511 -2.60 18.92 -21.08
CA GLU A 511 -2.23 17.80 -21.94
C GLU A 511 -0.72 17.61 -21.98
N LYS A 512 -0.27 16.36 -21.82
CA LYS A 512 1.14 16.01 -21.72
C LYS A 512 1.65 15.34 -22.97
N SER A 513 2.72 15.91 -23.54
CA SER A 513 3.51 15.26 -24.59
C SER A 513 4.55 14.36 -23.93
N ILE A 514 4.51 13.06 -24.23
CA ILE A 514 5.43 12.09 -23.64
C ILE A 514 6.75 12.10 -24.40
N ASN A 515 7.86 12.09 -23.67
CA ASN A 515 9.19 11.98 -24.23
C ASN A 515 9.32 10.64 -24.99
N PRO A 516 9.81 10.63 -26.23
CA PRO A 516 9.97 9.38 -27.00
C PRO A 516 10.75 8.29 -26.29
N ILE A 517 11.69 8.61 -25.40
CA ILE A 517 12.44 7.62 -24.61
C ILE A 517 11.58 6.87 -23.59
N ALA A 518 10.43 7.43 -23.23
CA ALA A 518 9.50 6.86 -22.26
C ALA A 518 8.29 6.15 -22.93
N ILE A 519 8.32 5.98 -24.25
CA ILE A 519 7.28 5.27 -24.99
C ILE A 519 7.78 3.86 -25.29
N PRO A 520 7.19 2.82 -24.66
CA PRO A 520 7.58 1.44 -24.94
C PRO A 520 7.31 1.08 -26.41
N GLU A 521 8.17 0.24 -27.02
CA GLU A 521 7.89 -0.38 -28.30
C GLU A 521 6.68 -1.29 -28.23
N LEU A 522 5.99 -1.52 -29.36
CA LEU A 522 4.71 -2.22 -29.42
C LEU A 522 4.77 -3.67 -28.88
N ASP A 523 5.91 -4.32 -29.07
CA ASP A 523 6.19 -5.70 -28.69
C ASP A 523 7.15 -5.83 -27.48
N GLN A 524 7.54 -4.69 -26.91
CA GLN A 524 8.44 -4.68 -25.76
C GLN A 524 7.73 -5.22 -24.52
N VAL A 525 8.34 -6.21 -23.87
CA VAL A 525 7.96 -6.60 -22.51
C VAL A 525 8.62 -5.63 -21.54
N ILE A 526 7.82 -4.91 -20.77
CA ILE A 526 8.32 -3.99 -19.75
C ILE A 526 8.49 -4.79 -18.46
N SER A 527 9.73 -5.15 -18.15
CA SER A 527 10.04 -5.81 -16.89
C SER A 527 9.93 -4.81 -15.74
N GLN A 528 9.10 -5.11 -14.74
CA GLN A 528 8.91 -4.28 -13.54
C GLN A 528 8.67 -2.78 -13.85
N TYR A 529 7.97 -2.49 -14.93
CA TYR A 529 7.63 -1.10 -15.33
C TYR A 529 8.81 -0.16 -15.49
N SER A 530 10.01 -0.69 -15.70
CA SER A 530 11.24 0.06 -15.86
C SER A 530 11.71 0.06 -17.30
N MET A 531 12.16 1.23 -17.75
CA MET A 531 12.87 1.41 -19.01
C MET A 531 14.22 2.09 -18.75
N PRO A 532 15.29 1.71 -19.47
CA PRO A 532 16.62 2.31 -19.30
C PRO A 532 16.59 3.84 -19.39
N GLY A 533 17.22 4.49 -18.41
CA GLY A 533 17.36 5.95 -18.38
C GLY A 533 16.09 6.74 -18.04
N ILE A 534 14.99 6.07 -17.70
CA ILE A 534 13.76 6.74 -17.24
C ILE A 534 13.88 7.19 -15.80
N CYS A 535 13.45 8.42 -15.55
CA CYS A 535 13.39 9.06 -14.24
C CYS A 535 12.00 9.65 -14.00
N PRO A 536 11.43 9.48 -12.81
CA PRO A 536 11.84 8.51 -11.80
C PRO A 536 11.60 7.09 -12.31
N ASP A 537 12.16 6.10 -11.60
CA ASP A 537 11.77 4.70 -11.81
C ASP A 537 10.33 4.44 -11.34
N TRP A 538 9.85 3.20 -11.43
CA TRP A 538 8.49 2.81 -11.04
C TRP A 538 8.12 3.13 -9.58
N LEU A 539 9.09 3.29 -8.67
CA LEU A 539 8.82 3.77 -7.31
C LEU A 539 8.33 5.22 -7.28
N GLY A 540 8.69 6.01 -8.29
CA GLY A 540 8.35 7.43 -8.37
C GLY A 540 9.27 8.33 -7.56
N ALA A 541 9.32 9.60 -7.93
CA ALA A 541 9.90 10.66 -7.13
C ALA A 541 9.09 10.90 -5.83
N ARG A 542 7.79 10.62 -5.87
CA ARG A 542 6.93 10.46 -4.69
C ARG A 542 6.07 9.22 -4.83
N ASN A 543 5.56 8.72 -3.71
CA ASN A 543 4.66 7.60 -3.66
C ASN A 543 3.63 7.80 -2.54
N MET A 544 3.46 6.84 -1.62
CA MET A 544 2.50 6.90 -0.53
C MET A 544 2.76 7.99 0.52
N GLN A 545 3.96 8.59 0.54
CA GLN A 545 4.31 9.68 1.45
C GLN A 545 3.50 10.94 1.10
N ALA A 546 2.46 11.21 1.89
CA ALA A 546 1.55 12.31 1.64
C ALA A 546 2.19 13.67 1.97
N THR A 547 1.80 14.67 1.18
CA THR A 547 2.18 16.08 1.39
C THR A 547 1.45 16.69 2.59
N SER A 548 1.89 17.85 3.05
CA SER A 548 1.12 18.70 3.97
C SER A 548 1.04 20.13 3.46
N TYR A 549 -0.11 20.77 3.65
CA TYR A 549 -0.35 22.13 3.21
C TYR A 549 -0.64 23.05 4.40
N ASN A 550 0.11 24.15 4.49
CA ASN A 550 -0.16 25.18 5.48
C ASN A 550 -1.10 26.25 4.88
N PRO A 551 -2.37 26.33 5.31
CA PRO A 551 -3.35 27.24 4.70
C PRO A 551 -3.05 28.72 4.95
N LYS A 552 -2.25 29.05 5.95
CA LYS A 552 -1.86 30.42 6.27
C LYS A 552 -0.77 30.95 5.32
N THR A 553 0.24 30.12 5.04
CA THR A 553 1.37 30.49 4.19
C THR A 553 1.18 30.12 2.72
N LYS A 554 0.15 29.31 2.39
CA LYS A 554 -0.13 28.76 1.06
C LYS A 554 0.98 27.82 0.54
N ILE A 555 1.77 27.25 1.44
CA ILE A 555 2.89 26.38 1.09
C ILE A 555 2.48 24.93 1.23
N LEU A 556 2.76 24.18 0.16
CA LEU A 556 2.70 22.71 0.10
C LEU A 556 4.12 22.17 0.35
N TYR A 557 4.25 21.29 1.36
CA TYR A 557 5.50 20.60 1.67
C TYR A 557 5.47 19.20 1.08
N ILE A 558 6.41 18.93 0.19
CA ILE A 558 6.40 17.73 -0.68
C ILE A 558 7.60 16.86 -0.33
N PRO A 559 7.37 15.64 0.20
CA PRO A 559 8.42 14.64 0.39
C PRO A 559 8.74 13.97 -0.95
N ILE A 560 10.02 13.90 -1.30
CA ILE A 560 10.51 13.38 -2.58
C ILE A 560 11.65 12.40 -2.32
N SER A 561 11.71 11.35 -3.14
CA SER A 561 12.84 10.44 -3.25
C SER A 561 13.44 10.57 -4.65
N ASP A 562 14.72 10.95 -4.76
CA ASP A 562 15.40 11.17 -6.03
C ASP A 562 16.08 9.89 -6.50
N THR A 563 15.37 9.06 -7.25
CA THR A 563 15.89 7.78 -7.76
C THR A 563 15.50 7.54 -9.22
N CYS A 564 16.49 7.10 -10.01
CA CYS A 564 16.31 6.56 -11.37
C CYS A 564 16.94 5.17 -11.41
N LEU A 565 16.53 4.32 -12.33
CA LEU A 565 17.13 3.02 -12.54
C LEU A 565 17.90 3.01 -13.86
N ASP A 566 19.16 2.57 -13.78
CA ASP A 566 19.99 2.25 -14.93
C ASP A 566 19.94 0.72 -15.13
N ASP A 567 19.19 0.25 -16.13
CA ASP A 567 18.99 -1.18 -16.38
C ASP A 567 20.24 -1.87 -16.93
N ASP A 568 21.18 -1.12 -17.51
CA ASP A 568 22.44 -1.70 -18.03
C ASP A 568 23.39 -2.10 -16.88
N THR A 569 23.33 -1.37 -15.77
CA THR A 569 24.21 -1.59 -14.61
C THR A 569 23.48 -2.11 -13.38
N GLY A 570 22.14 -2.09 -13.35
CA GLY A 570 21.32 -2.38 -12.17
C GLY A 570 21.47 -1.36 -11.05
N GLU A 571 22.27 -0.32 -11.26
CA GLU A 571 22.53 0.71 -10.25
C GLU A 571 21.47 1.82 -10.29
N ARG A 572 20.98 2.21 -9.12
CA ARG A 572 20.13 3.39 -8.99
C ARG A 572 21.00 4.64 -8.94
N TRP A 573 20.64 5.61 -9.76
CA TRP A 573 21.31 6.91 -9.79
C TRP A 573 20.34 8.05 -9.46
N GLN A 574 20.88 9.23 -9.13
CA GLN A 574 20.08 10.42 -8.79
C GLN A 574 20.01 11.36 -9.99
N LYS A 575 18.81 11.87 -10.26
CA LYS A 575 18.60 12.85 -11.34
C LYS A 575 19.08 14.26 -10.98
N TYR A 576 19.15 14.59 -9.72
CA TYR A 576 19.47 15.95 -9.26
C TYR A 576 20.89 16.41 -9.71
N PRO A 577 21.11 17.72 -10.07
CA PRO A 577 22.31 18.18 -10.76
C PRO A 577 23.66 17.90 -10.08
N ASP A 578 23.72 17.85 -8.75
CA ASP A 578 24.97 17.69 -7.98
C ASP A 578 25.25 16.24 -7.53
N ARG A 579 24.91 15.28 -8.32
CA ARG A 579 24.87 13.83 -8.00
C ARG A 579 26.19 13.16 -7.69
N SER A 580 27.32 13.69 -8.17
CA SER A 580 28.58 12.94 -8.25
C SER A 580 29.27 12.69 -6.92
N THR A 581 28.85 13.35 -5.83
CA THR A 581 29.49 13.26 -4.52
C THR A 581 28.55 13.15 -3.33
N ASP A 582 27.25 13.37 -3.53
CA ASP A 582 26.26 13.44 -2.46
C ASP A 582 25.26 12.29 -2.58
N ARG A 583 25.26 11.38 -1.59
CA ARG A 583 24.29 10.28 -1.47
C ARG A 583 23.00 10.73 -0.80
N SER A 584 22.53 11.93 -1.07
CA SER A 584 21.30 12.48 -0.50
C SER A 584 20.08 12.15 -1.40
N TYR A 585 19.43 11.02 -1.12
CA TYR A 585 18.28 10.54 -1.88
C TYR A 585 16.96 11.21 -1.47
N GLY A 586 16.87 11.73 -0.24
CA GLY A 586 15.67 12.38 0.27
C GLY A 586 15.65 13.88 -0.03
N ILE A 587 14.55 14.38 -0.52
CA ILE A 587 14.32 15.80 -0.80
C ILE A 587 13.00 16.23 -0.19
N ILE A 588 12.96 17.41 0.40
CA ILE A 588 11.73 18.09 0.76
C ILE A 588 11.70 19.40 -0.03
N LYS A 589 10.65 19.62 -0.80
CA LYS A 589 10.40 20.91 -1.46
C LYS A 589 9.22 21.61 -0.83
N ALA A 590 9.38 22.90 -0.53
CA ALA A 590 8.29 23.79 -0.13
C ALA A 590 7.88 24.61 -1.34
N VAL A 591 6.62 24.47 -1.74
CA VAL A 591 6.08 25.11 -2.94
C VAL A 591 4.93 26.02 -2.55
N ASN A 592 5.00 27.29 -2.91
CA ASN A 592 3.86 28.18 -2.79
C ASN A 592 2.90 27.95 -3.95
N LEU A 593 1.68 27.48 -3.65
CA LEU A 593 0.71 27.10 -4.70
C LEU A 593 0.07 28.31 -5.41
N GLU A 594 0.07 29.51 -4.82
CA GLU A 594 -0.47 30.72 -5.47
C GLU A 594 0.56 31.33 -6.45
N THR A 595 1.87 31.35 -6.07
CA THR A 595 2.93 31.82 -6.99
C THR A 595 3.48 30.72 -7.88
N ARG A 596 3.23 29.44 -7.55
CA ARG A 596 3.73 28.23 -8.23
C ARG A 596 5.26 28.08 -8.17
N GLU A 597 5.90 28.71 -7.20
CA GLU A 597 7.36 28.72 -7.05
C GLU A 597 7.83 27.82 -5.90
N VAL A 598 8.99 27.18 -6.09
CA VAL A 598 9.71 26.48 -5.01
C VAL A 598 10.35 27.53 -4.12
N VAL A 599 9.87 27.61 -2.87
CA VAL A 599 10.37 28.58 -1.86
C VAL A 599 11.72 28.14 -1.30
N TRP A 600 11.83 26.85 -1.01
CA TRP A 600 13.08 26.24 -0.57
C TRP A 600 13.12 24.74 -0.87
N THR A 601 14.32 24.18 -0.87
CA THR A 601 14.59 22.75 -1.01
C THR A 601 15.55 22.32 0.08
N ALA A 602 15.20 21.27 0.83
CA ALA A 602 16.09 20.64 1.80
C ALA A 602 16.43 19.21 1.33
N ARG A 603 17.70 18.80 1.51
CA ARG A 603 18.18 17.46 1.14
C ARG A 603 18.52 16.63 2.37
N ARG A 604 18.25 15.33 2.29
CA ARG A 604 18.47 14.34 3.34
C ARG A 604 19.13 13.11 2.76
N THR A 605 19.94 12.42 3.57
CA THR A 605 20.62 11.19 3.14
C THR A 605 19.61 10.10 2.81
N GLY A 606 18.66 9.84 3.72
CA GLY A 606 17.65 8.80 3.53
C GLY A 606 16.51 9.26 2.63
N PRO A 607 16.04 8.39 1.72
CA PRO A 607 14.80 8.61 0.99
C PRO A 607 13.64 8.96 1.92
N GLN A 608 12.78 9.88 1.50
CA GLN A 608 11.58 10.24 2.25
C GLN A 608 10.50 9.19 2.04
N ALA A 609 10.00 8.59 3.12
CA ALA A 609 8.98 7.54 3.03
C ALA A 609 7.78 7.79 3.95
N ALA A 610 7.90 8.61 5.00
CA ALA A 610 6.78 9.04 5.82
C ALA A 610 6.06 10.23 5.21
N ALA A 611 4.77 10.37 5.52
CA ALA A 611 4.03 11.60 5.23
C ALA A 611 4.58 12.80 6.01
N ASN A 612 4.43 13.98 5.45
CA ASN A 612 4.75 15.23 6.15
C ASN A 612 3.60 15.64 7.08
N LEU A 613 3.94 16.25 8.22
CA LEU A 613 3.01 16.89 9.15
C LEU A 613 3.44 18.34 9.38
N SER A 614 2.65 19.31 8.94
CA SER A 614 2.88 20.71 9.23
C SER A 614 2.08 21.19 10.43
N THR A 615 2.58 22.19 11.17
CA THR A 615 1.89 22.80 12.32
C THR A 615 1.77 24.30 12.18
N SER A 616 0.81 24.91 12.86
CA SER A 616 0.64 26.37 12.90
C SER A 616 1.81 27.08 13.60
N SER A 617 2.57 26.38 14.44
CA SER A 617 3.78 26.88 15.10
C SER A 617 4.98 27.02 14.17
N GLY A 618 4.85 26.61 12.90
CA GLY A 618 5.92 26.71 11.89
C GLY A 618 6.88 25.54 11.87
N LEU A 619 6.51 24.38 12.40
CA LEU A 619 7.27 23.13 12.34
C LEU A 619 6.73 22.20 11.26
N LEU A 620 7.66 21.51 10.59
CA LEU A 620 7.40 20.44 9.65
C LEU A 620 8.04 19.14 10.14
N PHE A 621 7.22 18.16 10.54
CA PHE A 621 7.71 16.83 10.92
C PHE A 621 7.80 15.94 9.68
N ILE A 622 8.94 15.25 9.53
CA ILE A 622 9.25 14.35 8.41
C ILE A 622 9.89 13.06 8.91
N GLY A 623 9.76 11.99 8.15
CA GLY A 623 10.41 10.71 8.44
C GLY A 623 11.04 10.08 7.21
N SER A 624 12.17 9.40 7.41
CA SER A 624 12.96 8.81 6.32
C SER A 624 13.28 7.33 6.54
N VAL A 625 13.64 6.65 5.46
CA VAL A 625 13.99 5.22 5.48
C VAL A 625 15.21 4.95 6.36
N ASP A 626 16.15 5.88 6.48
CA ASP A 626 17.34 5.77 7.33
C ASP A 626 17.08 6.03 8.82
N ARG A 627 15.80 5.95 9.23
CA ARG A 627 15.29 5.96 10.62
C ARG A 627 15.28 7.33 11.30
N TRP A 628 15.53 8.44 10.59
CA TRP A 628 15.47 9.77 11.17
C TRP A 628 14.03 10.31 11.15
N PHE A 629 13.53 10.65 12.34
CA PHE A 629 12.35 11.47 12.53
C PHE A 629 12.82 12.88 12.89
N SER A 630 12.43 13.88 12.11
CA SER A 630 12.97 15.23 12.20
C SER A 630 11.87 16.27 12.21
N ALA A 631 12.09 17.37 12.94
CA ALA A 631 11.32 18.60 12.87
C ALA A 631 12.13 19.68 12.17
N LEU A 632 11.60 20.20 11.07
CA LEU A 632 12.19 21.26 10.26
C LEU A 632 11.47 22.58 10.49
N ASN A 633 12.21 23.68 10.32
CA ASN A 633 11.65 25.01 10.21
C ASN A 633 10.90 25.16 8.87
N GLN A 634 9.60 25.47 8.90
CA GLN A 634 8.78 25.63 7.69
C GLN A 634 9.24 26.79 6.79
N ASP A 635 9.99 27.77 7.31
CA ASP A 635 10.37 28.96 6.55
C ASP A 635 11.58 28.67 5.62
N ASN A 636 12.48 27.74 5.98
CA ASN A 636 13.74 27.55 5.28
C ASN A 636 14.24 26.09 5.19
N GLY A 637 13.51 25.12 5.77
CA GLY A 637 13.88 23.71 5.76
C GLY A 637 15.03 23.31 6.70
N GLU A 638 15.47 24.22 7.58
CA GLU A 638 16.49 23.93 8.60
C GLU A 638 16.01 22.88 9.60
N VAL A 639 16.87 21.89 9.93
CA VAL A 639 16.58 20.89 10.96
C VAL A 639 16.73 21.51 12.34
N LEU A 640 15.63 21.55 13.10
CA LEU A 640 15.61 22.08 14.48
C LEU A 640 15.72 20.98 15.52
N TRP A 641 15.26 19.78 15.21
CA TRP A 641 15.31 18.61 16.07
C TRP A 641 15.27 17.34 15.24
N GLU A 642 15.98 16.30 15.68
CA GLU A 642 15.87 14.97 15.06
C GLU A 642 16.22 13.85 16.05
N ARG A 643 15.62 12.68 15.84
CA ARG A 643 15.90 11.43 16.57
C ARG A 643 15.97 10.26 15.60
N LYS A 644 16.93 9.40 15.85
CA LYS A 644 17.06 8.13 15.13
C LYS A 644 16.27 7.06 15.86
N LEU A 645 15.24 6.50 15.22
CA LEU A 645 14.34 5.54 15.81
C LEU A 645 14.83 4.09 15.57
N ASP A 646 14.02 3.11 16.00
CA ASP A 646 14.35 1.68 15.90
C ASP A 646 14.35 1.15 14.47
N ASN A 647 13.42 1.61 13.60
CA ASN A 647 13.29 1.13 12.22
C ASN A 647 12.90 2.25 11.26
N ALA A 648 12.65 1.92 9.98
CA ALA A 648 12.25 2.87 8.95
C ALA A 648 10.93 3.57 9.28
N LEU A 649 10.80 4.82 8.81
CA LEU A 649 9.57 5.59 8.91
C LEU A 649 8.90 5.67 7.54
N ASN A 650 7.75 5.03 7.42
CA ASN A 650 6.88 5.09 6.24
C ASN A 650 5.39 5.18 6.63
N SER A 651 5.12 5.71 7.82
CA SER A 651 3.79 5.95 8.37
C SER A 651 3.38 7.42 8.24
N TYR A 652 2.24 7.76 8.83
CA TYR A 652 1.67 9.10 8.78
C TYR A 652 1.74 9.72 10.19
N PRO A 653 2.70 10.62 10.46
CA PRO A 653 2.82 11.26 11.76
C PRO A 653 1.60 12.15 12.06
N ILE A 654 1.22 12.20 13.33
CA ILE A 654 0.13 13.02 13.84
C ILE A 654 0.58 13.86 15.04
N THR A 655 -0.21 14.87 15.37
CA THR A 655 -0.05 15.60 16.64
C THR A 655 -1.42 15.86 17.27
N TYR A 656 -1.48 15.73 18.57
CA TYR A 656 -2.70 15.82 19.37
C TYR A 656 -2.42 16.45 20.74
N GLN A 657 -3.45 16.69 21.56
CA GLN A 657 -3.30 17.25 22.89
C GLN A 657 -4.17 16.51 23.90
N VAL A 658 -3.60 16.18 25.06
CA VAL A 658 -4.32 15.65 26.23
C VAL A 658 -3.98 16.52 27.43
N ASP A 659 -4.98 16.95 28.18
CA ASP A 659 -4.87 17.79 29.39
C ASP A 659 -3.96 19.03 29.22
N GLY A 660 -4.03 19.63 28.03
CA GLY A 660 -3.22 20.82 27.70
C GLY A 660 -1.79 20.54 27.28
N LYS A 661 -1.31 19.28 27.28
CA LYS A 661 0.00 18.86 26.82
C LYS A 661 -0.06 18.34 25.38
N GLN A 662 0.77 18.88 24.50
CA GLN A 662 0.85 18.48 23.09
C GLN A 662 1.80 17.30 22.91
N TYR A 663 1.39 16.34 22.10
CA TYR A 663 2.14 15.14 21.71
C TYR A 663 2.32 15.07 20.19
N VAL A 664 3.40 14.41 19.77
CA VAL A 664 3.64 14.05 18.36
C VAL A 664 3.87 12.54 18.30
N ALA A 665 3.11 11.85 17.46
CA ALA A 665 3.18 10.39 17.32
C ALA A 665 3.59 9.99 15.91
N VAL A 666 4.41 8.93 15.80
CA VAL A 666 4.83 8.32 14.53
C VAL A 666 5.10 6.84 14.73
N ALA A 667 4.72 6.01 13.76
CA ALA A 667 5.04 4.58 13.76
C ALA A 667 6.27 4.28 12.89
N THR A 668 7.11 3.35 13.36
CA THR A 668 8.17 2.72 12.59
C THR A 668 7.73 1.32 12.14
N ASN A 669 8.37 0.77 11.13
CA ASN A 669 8.10 -0.60 10.70
C ASN A 669 9.24 -1.22 9.89
N SER A 670 9.22 -2.55 9.77
CA SER A 670 10.24 -3.31 9.04
C SER A 670 9.84 -3.67 7.60
N GLY A 671 8.60 -3.37 7.20
CA GLY A 671 7.99 -3.87 5.97
C GLY A 671 7.70 -2.81 4.91
N GLY A 672 7.16 -3.27 3.79
CA GLY A 672 6.74 -2.47 2.64
C GLY A 672 7.76 -2.48 1.50
N ILE A 673 7.29 -2.81 0.28
CA ILE A 673 8.14 -2.92 -0.91
C ILE A 673 8.93 -1.62 -1.18
N HIS A 674 8.28 -0.47 -1.05
CA HIS A 674 8.93 0.83 -1.25
C HIS A 674 10.08 1.04 -0.27
N THR A 675 9.85 0.77 1.02
CA THR A 675 10.88 0.90 2.05
C THR A 675 12.05 -0.04 1.76
N ARG A 676 11.78 -1.28 1.38
CA ARG A 676 12.81 -2.27 1.04
C ARG A 676 13.62 -1.81 -0.18
N THR A 677 12.96 -1.41 -1.26
CA THR A 677 13.64 -0.98 -2.48
C THR A 677 14.43 0.30 -2.27
N MET A 678 13.88 1.29 -1.58
CA MET A 678 14.58 2.54 -1.26
C MET A 678 15.81 2.31 -0.37
N ARG A 679 15.74 1.40 0.62
CA ARG A 679 16.90 1.09 1.47
C ARG A 679 18.02 0.43 0.68
N THR A 680 17.69 -0.46 -0.25
CA THR A 680 18.67 -1.15 -1.10
C THR A 680 19.36 -0.13 -2.00
N ALA A 681 18.60 0.76 -2.66
CA ALA A 681 19.12 1.84 -3.48
C ALA A 681 20.10 2.77 -2.73
N ALA A 682 19.76 3.11 -1.48
CA ALA A 682 20.55 4.00 -0.66
C ALA A 682 21.64 3.26 0.18
N ASN A 683 21.75 1.95 0.06
CA ASN A 683 22.64 1.09 0.84
C ASN A 683 22.43 1.27 2.37
N ILE A 684 21.18 1.26 2.82
CA ILE A 684 20.79 1.46 4.21
C ILE A 684 20.52 0.11 4.87
N ASN A 685 21.27 -0.19 5.95
CA ASN A 685 21.00 -1.35 6.79
C ASN A 685 19.94 -1.03 7.83
N LEU A 686 18.83 -1.78 7.81
CA LEU A 686 17.75 -1.70 8.78
C LEU A 686 17.68 -2.97 9.63
N PRO A 687 17.18 -2.88 10.88
CA PRO A 687 16.76 -4.07 11.61
C PRO A 687 15.71 -4.87 10.82
N GLN A 688 15.79 -6.18 10.86
CA GLN A 688 14.86 -7.08 10.16
C GLN A 688 13.51 -7.13 10.85
N GLU A 689 13.48 -6.91 12.15
CA GLU A 689 12.30 -6.94 13.00
C GLU A 689 12.19 -5.63 13.78
N GLY A 690 11.01 -5.38 14.33
CA GLY A 690 10.72 -4.20 15.12
C GLY A 690 9.76 -3.25 14.39
N ALA A 691 8.69 -2.95 15.07
CA ALA A 691 7.73 -1.92 14.73
C ALA A 691 7.24 -1.29 16.03
N THR A 692 7.27 0.02 16.10
CA THR A 692 7.00 0.76 17.33
C THR A 692 6.22 2.03 17.04
N LEU A 693 5.17 2.28 17.80
CA LEU A 693 4.54 3.58 17.87
C LEU A 693 5.31 4.43 18.90
N TRP A 694 5.95 5.47 18.41
CA TRP A 694 6.71 6.42 19.21
C TRP A 694 5.90 7.68 19.46
N VAL A 695 5.87 8.15 20.69
CA VAL A 695 5.18 9.39 21.09
C VAL A 695 6.14 10.31 21.82
N PHE A 696 6.20 11.54 21.38
CA PHE A 696 7.07 12.59 21.87
C PHE A 696 6.26 13.75 22.46
N ALA A 697 6.78 14.37 23.51
CA ALA A 697 6.23 15.58 24.13
C ALA A 697 7.34 16.45 24.73
N LEU A 698 7.02 17.68 25.08
CA LEU A 698 7.88 18.51 25.91
C LEU A 698 7.94 17.94 27.34
N PRO A 699 9.05 18.11 28.06
CA PRO A 699 9.14 17.79 29.49
C PRO A 699 8.09 18.59 30.28
N ASP A 700 7.75 18.09 31.49
CA ASP A 700 6.81 18.76 32.40
C ASP A 700 7.41 20.03 33.03
#